data_658924a764f240cb2d08f0f290e36707
#
_entry.id   658924a764f240cb2d08f0f290e36707
#
_cell.length_a   1.000
_cell.length_b   1.000
_cell.length_c   1.000
_cell.angle_alpha   90.00
_cell.angle_beta   90.00
_cell.angle_gamma   90.00
#
_symmetry.space_group_name_H-M   'P 1'
#
loop_
_entity.id
_entity.type
_entity.pdbx_description
1 polymer ?
#
loop_
_entity_poly.entity_id
_entity_poly.type
_entity_poly.pdbx_seq_one_letter_code
_entity_poly.pdbx_strand_id
1 'polypeptide(L)'
;GQIIKGHIYDQETNEPLAGVNITYKRLSGETDGTVSNADGFYQISLPEGGVDLLFSYIGYENEMVPVVINRNETKTRDIRMRIKANLLGDVVVSAGRFEQKLSNVTVSMDLLKAEDITKQAPTDLSATLNTMPGVDINDKQPSIRGGNGWTYGVGSRSLVLIDGMSALTSGTGIINWNIVPLENIEQVEVMKGASSVLYGSSALNGVINIRTKRPSLTPVTTLRTYLGIYGDPDNEEYRWSDKSFWKEGKYEVEPFLRKNVFSGIRNPIYEGIDFSHARRIGNFDVSAGLNMFTDEGYKEQGYNKRFRAGGNLTYHQPMTNGLLVNYGFNVNFMSDKYADFFLWRSPKDAYEPSPIANMGREANTFYIDPFFNFTNPSNNTSHKIKARFYYRGDNIADGSNKGKSITEILGNMGTDVNAITGIVQNVQNGDYSMLYPLIQPALQGDVNGLVNGATGMLGQIFPTATTADYADLLSWVMKRGIPSSTSDLIPWLSNAIEPKSDPVSIDKNYTYYIDYQFNKKWDNGTQITAGATYEHMRSTSVTTGNHDSDNAALFFQYDQRFFDRLSVSAGMRAEYYRVDDYLREADTKIFGAKVPVKPIFRAGLNYQLADYSFIRASFGQGYRYPSLTEKYARKDIGGVGVFPNNDVQPEKGVNAELGIKQGYKLGNLQGFFDVAGFYTQYTDMIEFRFGFFDPNTFAYANSTKEILGILAQGQMPGIGAQFYNVSKARIYGAEVSTTGAYNFNPDTRLTYNLGYVFIEPEDADYKEKNEIEAQYNDPLRAKEKSNDSKYLKYRQKHTVKGVVDVEWKRLNLG
;
A
#
# COMPACT_ATOMS: atom_id res chain seq x y z
N GLY A 1 -19.24 1.55 -54.31
CA GLY A 1 -18.06 2.31 -54.00
C GLY A 1 -16.90 1.38 -53.79
N GLN A 2 -15.72 1.86 -53.89
CA GLN A 2 -14.49 1.14 -53.65
C GLN A 2 -14.31 0.95 -52.11
N ILE A 3 -14.06 -0.26 -51.66
CA ILE A 3 -14.01 -0.60 -50.22
C ILE A 3 -12.68 -1.27 -49.91
N ILE A 4 -12.00 -0.81 -48.87
CA ILE A 4 -10.96 -1.55 -48.16
C ILE A 4 -11.51 -2.02 -46.83
N LYS A 5 -11.21 -3.25 -46.46
CA LYS A 5 -11.56 -3.87 -45.19
C LYS A 5 -10.45 -4.80 -44.72
N GLY A 6 -10.41 -5.10 -43.46
CA GLY A 6 -9.44 -6.03 -42.89
C GLY A 6 -9.45 -5.97 -41.36
N HIS A 7 -8.45 -6.60 -40.75
CA HIS A 7 -8.25 -6.55 -39.30
C HIS A 7 -6.91 -5.91 -38.96
N ILE A 8 -6.87 -5.29 -37.81
CA ILE A 8 -5.66 -4.65 -37.28
C ILE A 8 -5.24 -5.41 -36.05
N TYR A 9 -3.99 -5.82 -36.02
CA TYR A 9 -3.41 -6.63 -34.95
C TYR A 9 -2.18 -5.94 -34.36
N ASP A 10 -1.93 -6.20 -33.09
CA ASP A 10 -0.61 -5.99 -32.50
C ASP A 10 0.40 -6.94 -33.14
N GLN A 11 1.58 -6.44 -33.50
CA GLN A 11 2.57 -7.22 -34.22
C GLN A 11 3.21 -8.30 -33.34
N GLU A 12 3.33 -8.07 -32.03
CA GLU A 12 3.99 -8.98 -31.08
C GLU A 12 3.03 -9.99 -30.48
N THR A 13 1.88 -9.51 -30.00
CA THR A 13 0.89 -10.35 -29.32
C THR A 13 -0.12 -11.00 -30.26
N ASN A 14 -0.21 -10.51 -31.50
CA ASN A 14 -1.22 -10.90 -32.47
C ASN A 14 -2.67 -10.63 -32.02
N GLU A 15 -2.85 -9.74 -31.04
CA GLU A 15 -4.17 -9.32 -30.56
C GLU A 15 -4.81 -8.33 -31.50
N PRO A 16 -6.14 -8.37 -31.70
CA PRO A 16 -6.83 -7.37 -32.48
C PRO A 16 -6.85 -6.03 -31.76
N LEU A 17 -6.59 -4.97 -32.48
CA LEU A 17 -6.56 -3.60 -31.95
C LEU A 17 -7.90 -2.89 -32.24
N ALA A 18 -8.67 -2.69 -31.18
CA ALA A 18 -9.91 -1.91 -31.24
C ALA A 18 -9.63 -0.42 -31.09
N GLY A 19 -10.33 0.42 -31.81
CA GLY A 19 -10.21 1.88 -31.67
C GLY A 19 -9.02 2.50 -32.44
N VAL A 20 -8.41 1.76 -33.36
CA VAL A 20 -7.41 2.32 -34.29
C VAL A 20 -8.08 3.30 -35.24
N ASN A 21 -7.53 4.51 -35.35
CA ASN A 21 -7.99 5.48 -36.34
C ASN A 21 -7.35 5.18 -37.71
N ILE A 22 -8.18 5.02 -38.72
CA ILE A 22 -7.78 4.84 -40.13
C ILE A 22 -8.21 6.09 -40.87
N THR A 23 -7.27 6.89 -41.33
CA THR A 23 -7.56 8.18 -42.01
C THR A 23 -6.86 8.31 -43.36
N TYR A 24 -7.42 9.09 -44.25
CA TYR A 24 -6.78 9.49 -45.47
C TYR A 24 -7.15 10.95 -45.82
N LYS A 25 -6.32 11.61 -46.61
CA LYS A 25 -6.60 12.96 -47.10
C LYS A 25 -7.28 12.87 -48.47
N ARG A 26 -8.41 13.54 -48.61
CA ARG A 26 -9.07 13.77 -49.94
C ARG A 26 -8.28 14.77 -50.75
N LEU A 27 -8.48 14.77 -52.03
CA LEU A 27 -7.89 15.77 -52.96
C LEU A 27 -8.29 17.21 -52.57
N SER A 28 -9.42 17.39 -51.89
CA SER A 28 -9.87 18.67 -51.33
C SER A 28 -9.04 19.15 -50.12
N GLY A 29 -8.15 18.32 -49.59
CA GLY A 29 -7.39 18.58 -48.38
C GLY A 29 -8.10 18.17 -47.08
N GLU A 30 -9.37 17.79 -47.14
CA GLU A 30 -10.12 17.28 -45.98
C GLU A 30 -9.67 15.88 -45.59
N THR A 31 -9.67 15.58 -44.30
CA THR A 31 -9.37 14.26 -43.74
C THR A 31 -10.68 13.49 -43.57
N ASP A 32 -10.74 12.28 -44.10
CA ASP A 32 -11.84 11.33 -43.91
C ASP A 32 -11.30 10.06 -43.33
N GLY A 33 -12.15 9.26 -42.67
CA GLY A 33 -11.65 8.06 -41.98
C GLY A 33 -12.70 7.18 -41.33
N THR A 34 -12.21 6.14 -40.68
CA THR A 34 -13.00 5.18 -39.91
C THR A 34 -12.19 4.73 -38.70
N VAL A 35 -12.82 3.94 -37.82
CA VAL A 35 -12.19 3.39 -36.61
C VAL A 35 -12.41 1.90 -36.58
N SER A 36 -11.42 1.11 -36.13
CA SER A 36 -11.58 -0.33 -35.96
C SER A 36 -12.52 -0.68 -34.82
N ASN A 37 -13.31 -1.72 -34.98
CA ASN A 37 -14.24 -2.22 -33.97
C ASN A 37 -13.52 -3.08 -32.89
N ALA A 38 -14.27 -3.67 -31.95
CA ALA A 38 -13.76 -4.50 -30.86
C ALA A 38 -12.92 -5.71 -31.34
N ASP A 39 -13.19 -6.24 -32.54
CA ASP A 39 -12.45 -7.36 -33.13
C ASP A 39 -11.27 -6.91 -33.99
N GLY A 40 -10.92 -5.62 -33.94
CA GLY A 40 -9.91 -5.02 -34.79
C GLY A 40 -10.35 -4.85 -36.25
N PHE A 41 -11.60 -5.17 -36.59
CA PHE A 41 -12.09 -5.06 -37.95
C PHE A 41 -12.33 -3.59 -38.35
N TYR A 42 -11.86 -3.23 -39.54
CA TYR A 42 -12.14 -1.93 -40.16
C TYR A 42 -12.69 -2.08 -41.58
N GLN A 43 -13.46 -1.10 -42.00
CA GLN A 43 -13.95 -0.94 -43.36
C GLN A 43 -14.03 0.53 -43.69
N ILE A 44 -13.47 0.93 -44.84
CA ILE A 44 -13.46 2.32 -45.31
C ILE A 44 -13.73 2.37 -46.80
N SER A 45 -14.53 3.37 -47.21
CA SER A 45 -14.78 3.66 -48.61
C SER A 45 -13.75 4.69 -49.12
N LEU A 46 -13.10 4.37 -50.21
CA LEU A 46 -12.04 5.21 -50.80
C LEU A 46 -12.43 5.77 -52.15
N PRO A 47 -11.84 6.89 -52.58
CA PRO A 47 -11.91 7.32 -53.95
C PRO A 47 -11.13 6.35 -54.86
N GLU A 48 -11.46 6.32 -56.17
CA GLU A 48 -10.71 5.56 -57.16
C GLU A 48 -9.30 6.12 -57.31
N GLY A 49 -8.32 5.25 -57.34
CA GLY A 49 -6.93 5.61 -57.54
C GLY A 49 -6.00 5.26 -56.38
N GLY A 50 -4.88 5.96 -56.31
CA GLY A 50 -3.90 5.80 -55.23
C GLY A 50 -4.24 6.66 -54.03
N VAL A 51 -4.25 6.06 -52.82
CA VAL A 51 -4.54 6.73 -51.55
C VAL A 51 -3.59 6.19 -50.50
N ASP A 52 -3.01 7.06 -49.66
CA ASP A 52 -2.27 6.67 -48.49
C ASP A 52 -3.18 6.61 -47.27
N LEU A 53 -3.36 5.41 -46.69
CA LEU A 53 -4.08 5.20 -45.46
C LEU A 53 -3.12 5.32 -44.27
N LEU A 54 -3.43 6.20 -43.35
CA LEU A 54 -2.72 6.35 -42.09
C LEU A 54 -3.47 5.59 -41.00
N PHE A 55 -2.84 4.59 -40.44
CA PHE A 55 -3.30 3.88 -39.25
C PHE A 55 -2.60 4.48 -38.03
N SER A 56 -3.37 4.99 -37.09
CA SER A 56 -2.84 5.61 -35.87
C SER A 56 -3.57 5.09 -34.62
N TYR A 57 -2.79 4.70 -33.64
CA TYR A 57 -3.31 4.23 -32.34
C TYR A 57 -2.40 4.68 -31.23
N ILE A 58 -2.99 4.99 -30.08
CA ILE A 58 -2.23 5.46 -28.92
C ILE A 58 -1.29 4.36 -28.44
N GLY A 59 0.00 4.68 -28.33
CA GLY A 59 1.02 3.71 -27.92
C GLY A 59 1.65 2.90 -29.06
N TYR A 60 1.21 3.09 -30.31
CA TYR A 60 1.72 2.40 -31.50
C TYR A 60 2.40 3.35 -32.48
N GLU A 61 3.33 2.80 -33.26
CA GLU A 61 3.89 3.52 -34.40
C GLU A 61 2.79 3.75 -35.45
N ASN A 62 2.77 4.93 -36.03
CA ASN A 62 1.86 5.19 -37.13
C ASN A 62 2.30 4.38 -38.36
N GLU A 63 1.38 3.61 -38.92
CA GLU A 63 1.59 2.84 -40.13
C GLU A 63 0.96 3.53 -41.33
N MET A 64 1.76 3.88 -42.33
CA MET A 64 1.25 4.48 -43.57
C MET A 64 1.26 3.42 -44.65
N VAL A 65 0.09 3.13 -45.20
CA VAL A 65 -0.08 2.05 -46.19
C VAL A 65 -0.59 2.65 -47.50
N PRO A 66 0.24 2.67 -48.56
CA PRO A 66 -0.22 3.07 -49.86
C PRO A 66 -1.16 2.00 -50.47
N VAL A 67 -2.29 2.45 -50.96
CA VAL A 67 -3.33 1.60 -51.53
C VAL A 67 -3.71 2.13 -52.89
N VAL A 68 -3.77 1.25 -53.86
CA VAL A 68 -4.39 1.54 -55.17
C VAL A 68 -5.65 0.71 -55.29
N ILE A 69 -6.78 1.36 -55.51
CA ILE A 69 -8.08 0.69 -55.59
C ILE A 69 -8.80 1.15 -56.88
N ASN A 70 -9.34 0.18 -57.60
CA ASN A 70 -10.07 0.44 -58.85
C ASN A 70 -11.56 0.61 -58.58
N ARG A 71 -12.29 1.10 -59.58
CA ARG A 71 -13.74 1.31 -59.50
C ARG A 71 -14.48 0.04 -59.16
N ASN A 72 -15.35 0.11 -58.12
CA ASN A 72 -16.15 -1.02 -57.58
C ASN A 72 -15.32 -2.20 -57.04
N GLU A 73 -14.09 -1.99 -56.75
CA GLU A 73 -13.21 -3.02 -56.14
C GLU A 73 -13.36 -3.06 -54.63
N THR A 74 -13.33 -4.27 -54.08
CA THR A 74 -13.21 -4.51 -52.64
C THR A 74 -11.89 -5.25 -52.36
N LYS A 75 -11.01 -4.65 -51.57
CA LYS A 75 -9.75 -5.25 -51.12
C LYS A 75 -9.76 -5.59 -49.66
N THR A 76 -9.20 -6.73 -49.29
CA THR A 76 -8.94 -7.08 -47.91
C THR A 76 -7.46 -6.86 -47.60
N ARG A 77 -7.16 -6.12 -46.53
CA ARG A 77 -5.80 -5.86 -46.05
C ARG A 77 -5.76 -5.88 -44.56
N ASP A 78 -5.07 -6.87 -43.98
CA ASP A 78 -4.78 -6.91 -42.56
C ASP A 78 -3.51 -6.11 -42.27
N ILE A 79 -3.51 -5.40 -41.15
CA ILE A 79 -2.44 -4.50 -40.73
C ILE A 79 -1.91 -5.01 -39.41
N ARG A 80 -0.59 -4.96 -39.26
CA ARG A 80 0.12 -5.26 -38.00
C ARG A 80 0.83 -4.01 -37.55
N MET A 81 0.37 -3.47 -36.41
CA MET A 81 0.96 -2.26 -35.81
C MET A 81 1.98 -2.66 -34.76
N ARG A 82 3.08 -1.92 -34.73
CA ARG A 82 4.18 -2.11 -33.78
C ARG A 82 3.98 -1.15 -32.62
N ILE A 83 4.16 -1.66 -31.39
CA ILE A 83 4.20 -0.81 -30.20
C ILE A 83 5.33 0.20 -30.35
N LYS A 84 5.00 1.46 -30.16
CA LYS A 84 5.99 2.53 -30.20
C LYS A 84 6.88 2.39 -28.96
N ALA A 85 8.15 2.15 -29.15
CA ALA A 85 9.16 2.07 -28.09
C ALA A 85 9.45 3.45 -27.44
N ASN A 86 8.45 4.33 -27.39
CA ASN A 86 8.57 5.65 -26.80
C ASN A 86 7.83 5.66 -25.45
N LEU A 87 8.59 5.58 -24.39
CA LEU A 87 8.11 5.61 -23.00
C LEU A 87 7.15 6.79 -22.70
N LEU A 88 7.24 7.89 -23.42
CA LEU A 88 6.35 9.04 -23.30
C LEU A 88 4.96 8.83 -23.94
N GLY A 89 4.84 7.86 -24.83
CA GLY A 89 3.59 7.47 -25.46
C GLY A 89 2.77 6.41 -24.70
N ASP A 90 3.30 5.90 -23.59
CA ASP A 90 2.62 4.91 -22.77
C ASP A 90 1.27 5.43 -22.27
N VAL A 91 0.28 4.53 -22.23
CA VAL A 91 -1.09 4.84 -21.84
C VAL A 91 -1.29 4.54 -20.36
N VAL A 92 -1.86 5.49 -19.65
CA VAL A 92 -2.18 5.41 -18.22
C VAL A 92 -3.65 5.71 -17.99
N VAL A 93 -4.21 5.22 -16.92
CA VAL A 93 -5.63 5.39 -16.54
C VAL A 93 -5.80 6.16 -15.25
N SER A 94 -4.88 6.00 -14.31
CA SER A 94 -5.06 6.47 -12.91
C SER A 94 -5.20 7.98 -12.76
N ALA A 95 -4.48 8.76 -13.58
CA ALA A 95 -4.43 10.22 -13.41
C ALA A 95 -5.78 10.92 -13.59
N GLY A 96 -6.67 10.39 -14.42
CA GLY A 96 -7.98 10.98 -14.69
C GLY A 96 -9.13 9.98 -14.65
N ARG A 97 -8.86 8.71 -14.31
CA ARG A 97 -9.80 7.58 -14.46
C ARG A 97 -10.26 7.35 -15.91
N PHE A 98 -9.47 7.76 -16.88
CA PHE A 98 -9.61 7.48 -18.32
C PHE A 98 -8.24 7.29 -18.96
N GLU A 99 -8.21 6.66 -20.12
CA GLU A 99 -6.98 6.40 -20.86
C GLU A 99 -6.39 7.71 -21.43
N GLN A 100 -5.11 7.96 -21.14
CA GLN A 100 -4.36 9.11 -21.62
C GLN A 100 -2.87 8.78 -21.76
N LYS A 101 -2.16 9.55 -22.60
CA LYS A 101 -0.71 9.39 -22.72
C LYS A 101 0.00 9.89 -21.46
N LEU A 102 1.02 9.16 -21.04
CA LEU A 102 1.86 9.54 -19.91
C LEU A 102 2.42 10.97 -20.05
N SER A 103 2.80 11.37 -21.26
CA SER A 103 3.32 12.71 -21.54
C SER A 103 2.31 13.84 -21.31
N ASN A 104 1.01 13.57 -21.36
CA ASN A 104 -0.06 14.56 -21.21
C ASN A 104 -0.59 14.66 -19.76
N VAL A 105 -0.13 13.81 -18.86
CA VAL A 105 -0.58 13.77 -17.47
C VAL A 105 -0.15 15.04 -16.73
N THR A 106 -1.06 15.59 -15.95
CA THR A 106 -0.84 16.85 -15.20
C THR A 106 -0.14 16.67 -13.86
N VAL A 107 0.11 15.41 -13.44
CA VAL A 107 0.76 15.03 -12.17
C VAL A 107 1.99 14.17 -12.43
N SER A 108 2.88 14.07 -11.46
CA SER A 108 3.99 13.11 -11.52
C SER A 108 3.46 11.68 -11.53
N MET A 109 3.88 10.92 -12.52
CA MET A 109 3.49 9.52 -12.68
C MET A 109 4.63 8.69 -13.21
N ASP A 110 4.84 7.52 -12.61
CA ASP A 110 5.79 6.52 -13.05
C ASP A 110 5.06 5.22 -13.40
N LEU A 111 5.64 4.47 -14.32
CA LEU A 111 5.14 3.19 -14.77
C LEU A 111 6.13 2.08 -14.46
N LEU A 112 5.57 0.92 -14.11
CA LEU A 112 6.29 -0.33 -13.98
C LEU A 112 5.58 -1.36 -14.87
N LYS A 113 6.26 -1.84 -15.90
CA LYS A 113 5.70 -2.81 -16.85
C LYS A 113 5.87 -4.24 -16.35
N ALA A 114 5.01 -5.14 -16.81
CA ALA A 114 5.09 -6.57 -16.49
C ALA A 114 6.47 -7.16 -16.76
N GLU A 115 7.12 -6.75 -17.84
CA GLU A 115 8.46 -7.18 -18.19
C GLU A 115 9.49 -6.81 -17.13
N ASP A 116 9.44 -5.58 -16.61
CA ASP A 116 10.36 -5.10 -15.57
C ASP A 116 10.17 -5.86 -14.26
N ILE A 117 8.93 -6.20 -13.93
CA ILE A 117 8.61 -7.03 -12.76
C ILE A 117 9.19 -8.44 -12.95
N THR A 118 8.97 -9.04 -14.11
CA THR A 118 9.44 -10.41 -14.41
C THR A 118 10.95 -10.50 -14.36
N LYS A 119 11.69 -9.50 -14.87
CA LYS A 119 13.15 -9.44 -14.85
C LYS A 119 13.73 -9.43 -13.45
N GLN A 120 13.05 -8.78 -12.50
CA GLN A 120 13.48 -8.74 -11.10
C GLN A 120 13.10 -10.01 -10.32
N ALA A 121 12.26 -10.88 -10.88
CA ALA A 121 11.80 -12.14 -10.30
C ALA A 121 11.38 -12.03 -8.81
N PRO A 122 10.53 -11.06 -8.43
CA PRO A 122 10.16 -10.86 -7.05
C PRO A 122 9.22 -11.97 -6.55
N THR A 123 9.18 -12.15 -5.23
CA THR A 123 8.20 -13.02 -4.57
C THR A 123 6.90 -12.26 -4.25
N ASP A 124 6.97 -10.95 -4.12
CA ASP A 124 5.84 -10.02 -4.08
C ASP A 124 6.19 -8.69 -4.76
N LEU A 125 5.18 -7.87 -5.05
CA LEU A 125 5.36 -6.62 -5.80
C LEU A 125 6.14 -5.55 -5.01
N SER A 126 6.15 -5.60 -3.69
CA SER A 126 6.79 -4.57 -2.85
C SER A 126 8.29 -4.45 -3.13
N ALA A 127 8.96 -5.58 -3.39
CA ALA A 127 10.38 -5.60 -3.71
C ALA A 127 10.69 -4.78 -4.98
N THR A 128 9.87 -4.95 -6.03
CA THR A 128 10.04 -4.20 -7.28
C THR A 128 9.65 -2.73 -7.12
N LEU A 129 8.58 -2.42 -6.41
CA LEU A 129 8.19 -1.04 -6.13
C LEU A 129 9.27 -0.28 -5.37
N ASN A 130 9.99 -0.95 -4.46
CA ASN A 130 11.08 -0.35 -3.71
C ASN A 130 12.29 0.06 -4.57
N THR A 131 12.38 -0.40 -5.82
CA THR A 131 13.41 0.03 -6.76
C THR A 131 13.07 1.33 -7.49
N MET A 132 11.80 1.77 -7.42
CA MET A 132 11.34 2.98 -8.10
C MET A 132 11.76 4.25 -7.33
N PRO A 133 12.25 5.29 -8.01
CA PRO A 133 12.51 6.58 -7.37
C PRO A 133 11.27 7.17 -6.72
N GLY A 134 11.44 7.73 -5.51
CA GLY A 134 10.33 8.35 -4.77
C GLY A 134 9.33 7.37 -4.14
N VAL A 135 9.54 6.07 -4.26
CA VAL A 135 8.74 5.03 -3.60
C VAL A 135 9.63 4.23 -2.67
N ASP A 136 9.32 4.26 -1.40
CA ASP A 136 9.99 3.44 -0.37
C ASP A 136 8.99 2.45 0.23
N ILE A 137 9.48 1.29 0.62
CA ILE A 137 8.68 0.29 1.34
C ILE A 137 9.17 0.27 2.78
N ASN A 138 8.37 0.82 3.68
CA ASN A 138 8.64 0.86 5.12
C ASN A 138 7.67 -0.10 5.80
N ASP A 139 8.20 -1.08 6.54
CA ASP A 139 7.37 -2.09 7.21
C ASP A 139 6.29 -2.67 6.27
N LYS A 140 6.72 -3.05 5.07
CA LYS A 140 5.85 -3.56 3.98
C LYS A 140 4.79 -2.57 3.49
N GLN A 141 4.78 -1.33 3.95
CA GLN A 141 3.85 -0.30 3.49
C GLN A 141 4.53 0.69 2.54
N PRO A 142 3.84 1.09 1.45
CA PRO A 142 4.41 2.03 0.51
C PRO A 142 4.45 3.44 1.08
N SER A 143 5.57 4.10 0.91
CA SER A 143 5.77 5.51 1.24
C SER A 143 6.17 6.26 -0.02
N ILE A 144 5.31 7.13 -0.50
CA ILE A 144 5.57 7.97 -1.66
C ILE A 144 6.13 9.31 -1.18
N ARG A 145 7.33 9.68 -1.64
CA ARG A 145 8.02 10.93 -1.28
C ARG A 145 8.07 11.19 0.23
N GLY A 146 8.30 10.13 1.02
CA GLY A 146 8.39 10.22 2.47
C GLY A 146 7.06 10.45 3.20
N GLY A 147 5.91 10.29 2.54
CA GLY A 147 4.61 10.51 3.13
C GLY A 147 4.27 9.58 4.30
N ASN A 148 4.68 8.31 4.21
CA ASN A 148 4.62 7.37 5.33
C ASN A 148 6.00 7.21 5.97
N GLY A 149 6.07 7.22 7.30
CA GLY A 149 7.18 6.66 8.04
C GLY A 149 6.90 5.19 8.39
N TRP A 150 7.29 4.77 9.58
CA TRP A 150 6.89 3.48 10.11
C TRP A 150 5.43 3.54 10.56
N THR A 151 4.57 2.71 9.98
CA THR A 151 3.12 2.73 10.24
C THR A 151 2.67 1.80 11.35
N TYR A 152 3.56 0.99 11.89
CA TYR A 152 3.25 -0.06 12.88
C TYR A 152 2.14 -1.03 12.41
N GLY A 153 2.05 -1.25 11.10
CA GLY A 153 1.05 -2.15 10.51
C GLY A 153 -0.37 -1.60 10.47
N VAL A 154 -0.55 -0.29 10.54
CA VAL A 154 -1.88 0.36 10.53
C VAL A 154 -1.85 1.67 9.76
N GLY A 155 -2.87 1.89 8.95
CA GLY A 155 -3.09 3.13 8.21
C GLY A 155 -2.04 3.41 7.14
N SER A 156 -2.46 3.60 5.91
CA SER A 156 -1.59 4.02 4.82
C SER A 156 -2.07 5.34 4.23
N ARG A 157 -1.13 6.24 3.91
CA ARG A 157 -1.39 7.47 3.17
C ARG A 157 -1.25 7.29 1.67
N SER A 158 -0.88 6.10 1.24
CA SER A 158 -0.80 5.70 -0.17
C SER A 158 -1.86 4.63 -0.45
N LEU A 159 -2.73 4.91 -1.41
CA LEU A 159 -3.79 3.98 -1.80
C LEU A 159 -3.24 2.98 -2.81
N VAL A 160 -3.43 1.70 -2.55
CA VAL A 160 -3.11 0.62 -3.49
C VAL A 160 -4.40 0.07 -4.08
N LEU A 161 -4.48 0.06 -5.40
CA LEU A 161 -5.62 -0.41 -6.17
C LEU A 161 -5.24 -1.63 -7.01
N ILE A 162 -6.18 -2.54 -7.21
CA ILE A 162 -6.14 -3.58 -8.25
C ILE A 162 -7.32 -3.31 -9.18
N ASP A 163 -7.04 -3.00 -10.45
CA ASP A 163 -8.04 -2.61 -11.45
C ASP A 163 -9.00 -1.50 -10.98
N GLY A 164 -8.45 -0.51 -10.27
CA GLY A 164 -9.20 0.62 -9.75
C GLY A 164 -10.01 0.35 -8.47
N MET A 165 -9.91 -0.83 -7.87
CA MET A 165 -10.55 -1.20 -6.62
C MET A 165 -9.53 -1.28 -5.49
N SER A 166 -9.85 -0.74 -4.30
CA SER A 166 -8.92 -0.74 -3.17
C SER A 166 -8.48 -2.14 -2.77
N ALA A 167 -7.17 -2.33 -2.64
CA ALA A 167 -6.56 -3.56 -2.14
C ALA A 167 -6.16 -3.46 -0.67
N LEU A 168 -6.45 -2.33 -0.01
CA LEU A 168 -6.18 -2.16 1.41
C LEU A 168 -7.12 -3.04 2.23
N THR A 169 -6.57 -3.60 3.31
CA THR A 169 -7.37 -4.41 4.25
C THR A 169 -8.33 -3.53 5.03
N SER A 170 -9.58 -3.95 5.13
CA SER A 170 -10.57 -3.32 5.98
C SER A 170 -10.13 -3.40 7.45
N GLY A 171 -10.41 -2.37 8.21
CA GLY A 171 -10.07 -2.28 9.63
C GLY A 171 -8.66 -1.73 9.89
N THR A 172 -7.61 -2.25 9.29
CA THR A 172 -6.23 -1.77 9.46
C THR A 172 -5.82 -0.71 8.44
N GLY A 173 -6.40 -0.71 7.25
CA GLY A 173 -6.10 0.27 6.19
C GLY A 173 -4.70 0.15 5.60
N ILE A 174 -4.15 -1.07 5.52
CA ILE A 174 -2.82 -1.37 4.96
C ILE A 174 -2.93 -2.35 3.81
N ILE A 175 -1.86 -2.40 2.99
CA ILE A 175 -1.75 -3.44 1.95
C ILE A 175 -1.17 -4.73 2.53
N ASN A 176 -1.78 -5.86 2.19
CA ASN A 176 -1.17 -7.17 2.26
C ASN A 176 -0.76 -7.59 0.85
N TRP A 177 0.55 -7.56 0.56
CA TRP A 177 1.07 -7.85 -0.78
C TRP A 177 0.75 -9.25 -1.29
N ASN A 178 0.39 -10.17 -0.40
CA ASN A 178 -0.05 -11.53 -0.78
C ASN A 178 -1.30 -11.53 -1.67
N ILE A 179 -2.12 -10.46 -1.66
CA ILE A 179 -3.32 -10.36 -2.49
C ILE A 179 -3.02 -9.99 -3.95
N VAL A 180 -1.84 -9.44 -4.23
CA VAL A 180 -1.47 -8.93 -5.55
C VAL A 180 -1.12 -10.07 -6.49
N PRO A 181 -1.83 -10.24 -7.63
CA PRO A 181 -1.63 -11.35 -8.55
C PRO A 181 -0.45 -11.09 -9.49
N LEU A 182 0.78 -11.33 -9.03
CA LEU A 182 2.02 -11.13 -9.84
C LEU A 182 1.96 -11.84 -11.20
N GLU A 183 1.34 -13.00 -11.26
CA GLU A 183 1.18 -13.82 -12.46
C GLU A 183 0.30 -13.15 -13.52
N ASN A 184 -0.46 -12.15 -13.15
CA ASN A 184 -1.47 -11.52 -14.01
C ASN A 184 -1.35 -9.98 -14.09
N ILE A 185 -0.19 -9.42 -13.80
CA ILE A 185 0.04 -7.96 -13.91
C ILE A 185 0.39 -7.58 -15.35
N GLU A 186 -0.31 -6.59 -15.88
CA GLU A 186 0.05 -5.92 -17.14
C GLU A 186 0.96 -4.73 -16.89
N GLN A 187 0.58 -3.87 -15.95
CA GLN A 187 1.24 -2.60 -15.68
C GLN A 187 0.91 -2.13 -14.27
N VAL A 188 1.86 -1.45 -13.62
CA VAL A 188 1.64 -0.73 -12.37
C VAL A 188 1.83 0.75 -12.62
N GLU A 189 0.84 1.54 -12.27
CA GLU A 189 0.84 3.00 -12.38
C GLU A 189 1.03 3.60 -10.99
N VAL A 190 2.08 4.39 -10.80
CA VAL A 190 2.36 5.10 -9.55
C VAL A 190 2.15 6.57 -9.74
N MET A 191 1.06 7.08 -9.20
CA MET A 191 0.73 8.50 -9.20
C MET A 191 1.18 9.14 -7.89
N LYS A 192 2.00 10.18 -7.97
CA LYS A 192 2.57 10.88 -6.83
C LYS A 192 1.80 12.15 -6.53
N GLY A 193 1.58 12.42 -5.24
CA GLY A 193 0.81 13.57 -4.79
C GLY A 193 -0.65 13.26 -4.42
N ALA A 194 -1.36 14.26 -3.90
CA ALA A 194 -2.71 14.08 -3.40
C ALA A 194 -3.71 13.79 -4.52
N SER A 195 -4.43 12.69 -4.41
CA SER A 195 -5.38 12.19 -5.41
C SER A 195 -6.74 11.79 -4.83
N SER A 196 -7.05 12.30 -3.64
CA SER A 196 -8.31 11.98 -2.95
C SER A 196 -9.56 12.44 -3.70
N VAL A 197 -9.46 13.41 -4.60
CA VAL A 197 -10.60 13.87 -5.43
C VAL A 197 -11.18 12.70 -6.25
N LEU A 198 -10.34 11.89 -6.88
CA LEU A 198 -10.79 10.77 -7.69
C LEU A 198 -10.96 9.46 -6.93
N TYR A 199 -10.16 9.25 -5.89
CA TYR A 199 -10.01 7.95 -5.23
C TYR A 199 -10.40 7.93 -3.75
N GLY A 200 -10.66 9.09 -3.15
CA GLY A 200 -11.12 9.19 -1.78
C GLY A 200 -10.03 9.06 -0.73
N SER A 201 -10.39 8.51 0.42
CA SER A 201 -9.50 8.33 1.56
C SER A 201 -8.28 7.46 1.22
N SER A 202 -7.17 7.69 1.90
CA SER A 202 -5.86 7.04 1.73
C SER A 202 -5.08 7.41 0.47
N ALA A 203 -5.66 8.16 -0.47
CA ALA A 203 -4.95 8.73 -1.63
C ALA A 203 -4.31 10.09 -1.30
N LEU A 204 -3.79 10.25 -0.08
CA LEU A 204 -3.24 11.51 0.44
C LEU A 204 -1.85 11.81 -0.16
N ASN A 205 -1.00 10.80 -0.29
CA ASN A 205 0.34 10.93 -0.86
C ASN A 205 0.43 10.45 -2.30
N GLY A 206 -0.48 9.61 -2.72
CA GLY A 206 -0.52 9.07 -4.06
C GLY A 206 -1.31 7.78 -4.16
N VAL A 207 -1.29 7.23 -5.36
CA VAL A 207 -2.01 6.01 -5.73
C VAL A 207 -1.07 5.07 -6.47
N ILE A 208 -1.08 3.82 -6.09
CA ILE A 208 -0.43 2.71 -6.81
C ILE A 208 -1.56 1.87 -7.39
N ASN A 209 -1.75 1.92 -8.70
CA ASN A 209 -2.79 1.16 -9.38
C ASN A 209 -2.18 0.00 -10.17
N ILE A 210 -2.53 -1.22 -9.77
CA ILE A 210 -2.09 -2.46 -10.39
C ILE A 210 -3.14 -2.85 -11.43
N ARG A 211 -2.74 -2.84 -12.68
CA ARG A 211 -3.61 -3.27 -13.78
C ARG A 211 -3.32 -4.72 -14.12
N THR A 212 -4.37 -5.54 -14.15
CA THR A 212 -4.27 -6.94 -14.56
C THR A 212 -4.34 -7.08 -16.07
N LYS A 213 -3.73 -8.15 -16.61
CA LYS A 213 -3.74 -8.49 -18.03
C LYS A 213 -5.17 -8.72 -18.52
N ARG A 214 -5.45 -8.18 -19.69
CA ARG A 214 -6.70 -8.47 -20.40
C ARG A 214 -6.53 -9.76 -21.21
N PRO A 215 -7.55 -10.65 -21.24
CA PRO A 215 -7.53 -11.82 -22.09
C PRO A 215 -7.40 -11.46 -23.56
N SER A 216 -6.60 -12.20 -24.29
CA SER A 216 -6.39 -12.05 -25.72
C SER A 216 -7.15 -13.12 -26.53
N LEU A 217 -7.30 -12.90 -27.83
CA LEU A 217 -7.86 -13.93 -28.75
C LEU A 217 -6.96 -15.18 -28.80
N THR A 218 -5.66 -14.98 -28.72
CA THR A 218 -4.71 -16.09 -28.64
C THR A 218 -4.63 -16.55 -27.19
N PRO A 219 -4.86 -17.84 -26.89
CA PRO A 219 -4.69 -18.37 -25.56
C PRO A 219 -3.27 -18.17 -25.06
N VAL A 220 -3.12 -17.58 -23.87
CA VAL A 220 -1.82 -17.38 -23.21
C VAL A 220 -1.80 -18.14 -21.91
N THR A 221 -0.83 -19.06 -21.78
CA THR A 221 -0.59 -19.81 -20.56
C THR A 221 0.81 -19.50 -20.05
N THR A 222 0.91 -19.11 -18.79
CA THR A 222 2.20 -18.84 -18.13
C THR A 222 2.33 -19.75 -16.92
N LEU A 223 3.46 -20.41 -16.81
CA LEU A 223 3.87 -21.17 -15.62
C LEU A 223 5.24 -20.68 -15.19
N ARG A 224 5.35 -20.24 -13.95
CA ARG A 224 6.62 -19.86 -13.32
C ARG A 224 6.80 -20.68 -12.06
N THR A 225 7.96 -21.29 -11.92
CA THR A 225 8.35 -21.99 -10.69
C THR A 225 9.68 -21.42 -10.23
N TYR A 226 9.85 -21.29 -8.93
CA TYR A 226 11.08 -20.75 -8.37
C TYR A 226 11.39 -21.37 -7.00
N LEU A 227 12.68 -21.40 -6.71
CA LEU A 227 13.25 -21.84 -5.45
C LEU A 227 14.35 -20.86 -5.06
N GLY A 228 14.37 -20.46 -3.80
CA GLY A 228 15.45 -19.69 -3.22
C GLY A 228 15.98 -20.30 -1.93
N ILE A 229 17.24 -20.07 -1.64
CA ILE A 229 17.92 -20.52 -0.43
C ILE A 229 18.57 -19.32 0.22
N TYR A 230 18.32 -19.14 1.52
CA TYR A 230 18.97 -18.09 2.30
C TYR A 230 20.38 -18.50 2.70
N GLY A 231 21.34 -17.61 2.47
CA GLY A 231 22.72 -17.76 2.93
C GLY A 231 22.95 -17.06 4.24
N ASP A 232 23.86 -17.57 5.06
CA ASP A 232 24.31 -16.86 6.27
C ASP A 232 25.05 -15.55 5.91
N PRO A 233 24.91 -14.48 6.71
CA PRO A 233 25.78 -13.33 6.59
C PRO A 233 27.23 -13.64 7.01
N ASP A 234 28.15 -12.89 6.43
CA ASP A 234 29.60 -13.06 6.74
C ASP A 234 29.93 -12.78 8.22
N ASN A 235 29.20 -11.85 8.85
CA ASN A 235 29.37 -11.54 10.25
C ASN A 235 28.79 -12.66 11.12
N GLU A 236 29.64 -13.34 11.88
CA GLU A 236 29.29 -14.49 12.73
C GLU A 236 28.21 -14.13 13.79
N GLU A 237 28.19 -12.91 14.28
CA GLU A 237 27.19 -12.45 15.26
C GLU A 237 25.77 -12.48 14.67
N TYR A 238 25.62 -12.34 13.36
CA TYR A 238 24.35 -12.31 12.65
C TYR A 238 24.03 -13.58 11.86
N ARG A 239 24.76 -14.68 12.10
CA ARG A 239 24.46 -15.97 11.48
C ARG A 239 23.17 -16.54 12.04
N TRP A 240 22.12 -16.64 11.20
CA TRP A 240 20.85 -17.24 11.58
C TRP A 240 21.02 -18.76 11.81
N SER A 241 21.94 -19.43 11.12
CA SER A 241 22.17 -20.87 11.26
C SER A 241 22.62 -21.28 12.67
N ASP A 242 23.17 -20.35 13.44
CA ASP A 242 23.57 -20.56 14.83
C ASP A 242 22.43 -20.40 15.84
N LYS A 243 21.27 -19.94 15.40
CA LYS A 243 20.11 -19.70 16.28
C LYS A 243 19.37 -21.00 16.58
N SER A 244 18.79 -21.08 17.79
CA SER A 244 18.19 -22.31 18.32
C SER A 244 16.99 -22.77 17.50
N PHE A 245 16.17 -21.85 17.00
CA PHE A 245 14.98 -22.20 16.21
C PHE A 245 15.33 -22.95 14.91
N TRP A 246 16.47 -22.66 14.27
CA TRP A 246 16.94 -23.39 13.08
C TRP A 246 17.63 -24.71 13.46
N LYS A 247 18.39 -24.71 14.54
CA LYS A 247 19.06 -25.93 15.03
C LYS A 247 18.07 -27.00 15.48
N GLU A 248 16.97 -26.56 16.10
CA GLU A 248 15.93 -27.44 16.62
C GLU A 248 14.88 -27.82 15.57
N GLY A 249 14.94 -27.25 14.36
CA GLY A 249 14.01 -27.54 13.28
C GLY A 249 12.57 -27.08 13.54
N LYS A 250 12.41 -25.99 14.27
CA LYS A 250 11.10 -25.40 14.60
C LYS A 250 10.58 -24.55 13.45
N TYR A 251 10.02 -25.18 12.44
CA TYR A 251 9.44 -24.49 11.29
C TYR A 251 7.93 -24.35 11.45
N GLU A 252 7.42 -23.13 11.31
CA GLU A 252 5.97 -22.85 11.32
C GLU A 252 5.29 -23.18 9.98
N VAL A 253 6.05 -23.16 8.92
CA VAL A 253 5.63 -23.54 7.57
C VAL A 253 6.68 -24.48 6.97
N GLU A 254 6.24 -25.44 6.18
CA GLU A 254 7.15 -26.41 5.56
C GLU A 254 6.95 -26.40 4.04
N PRO A 255 7.98 -25.96 3.28
CA PRO A 255 7.96 -26.08 1.83
C PRO A 255 7.90 -27.54 1.36
N PHE A 256 7.23 -27.74 0.22
CA PHE A 256 7.12 -29.08 -0.36
C PHE A 256 8.50 -29.69 -0.71
N LEU A 257 9.39 -28.87 -1.28
CA LEU A 257 10.73 -29.31 -1.66
C LEU A 257 11.60 -29.65 -0.45
N ARG A 258 11.46 -28.94 0.67
CA ARG A 258 12.16 -29.31 1.90
C ARG A 258 11.81 -30.72 2.33
N LYS A 259 10.53 -31.01 2.41
CA LYS A 259 10.05 -32.32 2.86
C LYS A 259 10.47 -33.46 1.96
N ASN A 260 10.44 -33.25 0.64
CA ASN A 260 10.54 -34.34 -0.33
C ASN A 260 11.91 -34.43 -1.01
N VAL A 261 12.70 -33.33 -1.05
CA VAL A 261 13.95 -33.28 -1.80
C VAL A 261 15.13 -32.81 -0.96
N PHE A 262 14.94 -31.76 -0.15
CA PHE A 262 16.02 -31.06 0.56
C PHE A 262 16.01 -31.28 2.08
N SER A 263 15.56 -32.43 2.55
CA SER A 263 15.46 -32.71 3.99
C SER A 263 16.78 -32.61 4.76
N GLY A 264 17.93 -32.72 4.08
CA GLY A 264 19.26 -32.58 4.68
C GLY A 264 19.84 -31.18 4.68
N ILE A 265 19.22 -30.23 3.99
CA ILE A 265 19.68 -28.83 3.92
C ILE A 265 19.16 -28.08 5.14
N ARG A 266 20.06 -27.41 5.88
CA ARG A 266 19.69 -26.61 7.07
C ARG A 266 19.24 -25.18 6.72
N ASN A 267 19.70 -24.66 5.58
CA ASN A 267 19.39 -23.29 5.14
C ASN A 267 17.89 -23.11 4.93
N PRO A 268 17.31 -22.00 5.41
CA PRO A 268 15.92 -21.66 5.09
C PRO A 268 15.72 -21.55 3.59
N ILE A 269 14.58 -22.01 3.11
CA ILE A 269 14.25 -21.95 1.69
C ILE A 269 12.90 -21.26 1.48
N TYR A 270 12.71 -20.74 0.30
CA TYR A 270 11.39 -20.37 -0.21
C TYR A 270 11.16 -20.97 -1.58
N GLU A 271 9.92 -21.29 -1.87
CA GLU A 271 9.50 -21.85 -3.14
C GLU A 271 8.16 -21.27 -3.57
N GLY A 272 7.92 -21.24 -4.87
CA GLY A 272 6.65 -20.80 -5.38
C GLY A 272 6.31 -21.35 -6.76
N ILE A 273 5.01 -21.34 -7.05
CA ILE A 273 4.43 -21.69 -8.33
C ILE A 273 3.42 -20.60 -8.66
N ASP A 274 3.59 -19.96 -9.82
CA ASP A 274 2.64 -19.06 -10.42
C ASP A 274 2.11 -19.68 -11.72
N PHE A 275 0.79 -19.77 -11.84
CA PHE A 275 0.12 -20.21 -13.04
C PHE A 275 -0.92 -19.20 -13.47
N SER A 276 -0.97 -18.89 -14.75
CA SER A 276 -2.05 -18.10 -15.32
C SER A 276 -2.43 -18.62 -16.71
N HIS A 277 -3.71 -18.55 -17.00
CA HIS A 277 -4.26 -18.84 -18.31
C HIS A 277 -5.31 -17.80 -18.67
N ALA A 278 -5.25 -17.27 -19.87
CA ALA A 278 -6.24 -16.33 -20.38
C ALA A 278 -6.57 -16.61 -21.85
N ARG A 279 -7.83 -16.54 -22.20
CA ARG A 279 -8.31 -16.70 -23.57
C ARG A 279 -9.67 -16.08 -23.80
N ARG A 280 -9.97 -15.77 -25.06
CA ARG A 280 -11.32 -15.46 -25.51
C ARG A 280 -11.97 -16.72 -26.10
N ILE A 281 -13.21 -16.99 -25.71
CA ILE A 281 -14.04 -18.09 -26.21
C ILE A 281 -15.36 -17.47 -26.70
N GLY A 282 -15.49 -17.29 -28.01
CA GLY A 282 -16.64 -16.59 -28.56
C GLY A 282 -16.72 -15.16 -28.02
N ASN A 283 -17.80 -14.82 -27.33
CA ASN A 283 -18.02 -13.52 -26.70
C ASN A 283 -17.53 -13.44 -25.24
N PHE A 284 -16.93 -14.50 -24.74
CA PHE A 284 -16.41 -14.55 -23.37
C PHE A 284 -14.91 -14.34 -23.33
N ASP A 285 -14.46 -13.44 -22.50
CA ASP A 285 -13.09 -13.36 -22.03
C ASP A 285 -12.97 -14.08 -20.70
N VAL A 286 -12.05 -15.04 -20.63
CA VAL A 286 -11.82 -15.85 -19.42
C VAL A 286 -10.36 -15.75 -19.04
N SER A 287 -10.09 -15.45 -17.79
CA SER A 287 -8.75 -15.56 -17.21
C SER A 287 -8.82 -16.27 -15.87
N ALA A 288 -7.78 -17.04 -15.58
CA ALA A 288 -7.60 -17.70 -14.31
C ALA A 288 -6.15 -17.63 -13.88
N GLY A 289 -5.92 -17.44 -12.60
CA GLY A 289 -4.59 -17.41 -11.99
C GLY A 289 -4.56 -18.25 -10.71
N LEU A 290 -3.41 -18.82 -10.44
CA LEU A 290 -3.12 -19.55 -9.22
C LEU A 290 -1.71 -19.23 -8.76
N ASN A 291 -1.55 -18.99 -7.47
CA ASN A 291 -0.25 -18.85 -6.83
C ASN A 291 -0.18 -19.73 -5.58
N MET A 292 0.92 -20.43 -5.44
CA MET A 292 1.29 -21.15 -4.22
C MET A 292 2.70 -20.69 -3.85
N PHE A 293 2.88 -20.24 -2.62
CA PHE A 293 4.15 -19.74 -2.13
C PHE A 293 4.37 -20.17 -0.69
N THR A 294 5.58 -20.61 -0.38
CA THR A 294 5.98 -20.95 0.98
C THR A 294 7.40 -20.44 1.20
N ASP A 295 7.58 -19.63 2.23
CA ASP A 295 8.86 -19.06 2.67
C ASP A 295 9.04 -19.35 4.15
N GLU A 296 10.10 -20.06 4.50
CA GLU A 296 10.46 -20.32 5.88
C GLU A 296 10.97 -19.05 6.58
N GLY A 297 11.49 -18.08 5.79
CA GLY A 297 12.16 -16.89 6.28
C GLY A 297 13.50 -17.20 6.96
N TYR A 298 14.35 -16.20 7.12
CA TYR A 298 15.64 -16.32 7.83
C TYR A 298 15.56 -15.87 9.30
N LYS A 299 14.41 -15.36 9.72
CA LYS A 299 14.12 -14.94 11.10
C LYS A 299 13.11 -15.89 11.72
N GLU A 300 13.21 -16.12 13.01
CA GLU A 300 12.10 -16.70 13.76
C GLU A 300 10.88 -15.80 13.60
N GLN A 301 9.70 -16.34 13.33
CA GLN A 301 8.49 -15.57 13.01
C GLN A 301 8.66 -14.62 11.79
N GLY A 302 9.38 -15.07 10.79
CA GLY A 302 9.53 -14.35 9.51
C GLY A 302 8.98 -15.14 8.32
N TYR A 303 8.12 -16.12 8.56
CA TYR A 303 7.57 -17.02 7.56
C TYR A 303 6.39 -16.42 6.79
N ASN A 304 6.18 -16.93 5.58
CA ASN A 304 5.01 -16.62 4.76
C ASN A 304 4.57 -17.84 3.95
N LYS A 305 3.31 -18.21 4.08
CA LYS A 305 2.69 -19.24 3.25
C LYS A 305 1.40 -18.68 2.69
N ARG A 306 1.21 -18.76 1.38
CA ARG A 306 -0.01 -18.31 0.73
C ARG A 306 -0.46 -19.27 -0.36
N PHE A 307 -1.76 -19.35 -0.47
CA PHE A 307 -2.47 -19.91 -1.61
C PHE A 307 -3.42 -18.85 -2.13
N ARG A 308 -3.36 -18.53 -3.41
CA ARG A 308 -4.27 -17.59 -4.06
C ARG A 308 -4.78 -18.17 -5.35
N ALA A 309 -6.07 -18.06 -5.58
CA ALA A 309 -6.72 -18.43 -6.83
C ALA A 309 -7.75 -17.36 -7.19
N GLY A 310 -7.76 -16.96 -8.45
CA GLY A 310 -8.67 -15.94 -8.91
C GLY A 310 -8.82 -15.93 -10.42
N GLY A 311 -9.67 -15.06 -10.92
CA GLY A 311 -9.90 -14.92 -12.34
C GLY A 311 -10.92 -13.86 -12.69
N ASN A 312 -11.10 -13.71 -13.98
CA ASN A 312 -12.06 -12.80 -14.59
C ASN A 312 -12.93 -13.56 -15.58
N LEU A 313 -14.20 -13.24 -15.59
CA LEU A 313 -15.14 -13.61 -16.64
C LEU A 313 -15.80 -12.34 -17.16
N THR A 314 -15.61 -12.05 -18.44
CA THR A 314 -16.23 -10.91 -19.11
C THR A 314 -17.03 -11.39 -20.30
N TYR A 315 -18.29 -10.99 -20.41
CA TYR A 315 -19.13 -11.22 -21.57
C TYR A 315 -19.24 -9.94 -22.38
N HIS A 316 -18.94 -10.04 -23.68
CA HIS A 316 -19.13 -8.96 -24.65
C HIS A 316 -20.48 -9.15 -25.34
N GLN A 317 -21.45 -8.32 -25.00
CA GLN A 317 -22.79 -8.39 -25.55
C GLN A 317 -22.78 -7.92 -27.03
N PRO A 318 -23.15 -8.78 -27.97
CA PRO A 318 -23.30 -8.34 -29.37
C PRO A 318 -24.40 -7.28 -29.49
N MET A 319 -24.07 -6.15 -30.10
CA MET A 319 -25.01 -5.04 -30.35
C MET A 319 -25.01 -4.68 -31.83
N THR A 320 -26.18 -4.46 -32.41
CA THR A 320 -26.33 -4.11 -33.83
C THR A 320 -26.26 -2.60 -34.08
N ASN A 321 -26.35 -1.78 -33.03
CA ASN A 321 -26.46 -0.31 -33.14
C ASN A 321 -25.12 0.40 -32.86
N GLY A 322 -24.00 -0.33 -32.87
CA GLY A 322 -22.65 0.22 -32.62
C GLY A 322 -22.31 0.49 -31.14
N LEU A 323 -23.21 0.18 -30.24
CA LEU A 323 -22.95 0.28 -28.81
C LEU A 323 -21.98 -0.82 -28.36
N LEU A 324 -21.12 -0.50 -27.42
CA LEU A 324 -20.21 -1.45 -26.78
C LEU A 324 -20.72 -1.73 -25.36
N VAL A 325 -21.10 -2.97 -25.11
CA VAL A 325 -21.62 -3.41 -23.82
C VAL A 325 -20.84 -4.63 -23.39
N ASN A 326 -20.25 -4.57 -22.20
CA ASN A 326 -19.65 -5.74 -21.57
C ASN A 326 -19.94 -5.75 -20.07
N TYR A 327 -20.03 -6.94 -19.53
CA TYR A 327 -20.28 -7.16 -18.12
C TYR A 327 -19.69 -8.49 -17.67
N GLY A 328 -19.45 -8.62 -16.39
CA GLY A 328 -18.86 -9.81 -15.84
C GLY A 328 -18.47 -9.60 -14.38
N PHE A 329 -17.48 -10.35 -13.94
CA PHE A 329 -16.97 -10.24 -12.59
C PHE A 329 -15.50 -10.66 -12.51
N ASN A 330 -14.80 -10.08 -11.53
CA ASN A 330 -13.54 -10.58 -11.03
C ASN A 330 -13.80 -11.35 -9.73
N VAL A 331 -13.07 -12.42 -9.50
CA VAL A 331 -13.13 -13.17 -8.25
C VAL A 331 -11.73 -13.49 -7.78
N ASN A 332 -11.51 -13.44 -6.47
CA ASN A 332 -10.26 -13.82 -5.85
C ASN A 332 -10.51 -14.50 -4.51
N PHE A 333 -9.79 -15.56 -4.27
CA PHE A 333 -9.69 -16.23 -2.98
C PHE A 333 -8.23 -16.32 -2.59
N MET A 334 -7.93 -16.02 -1.34
CA MET A 334 -6.60 -16.13 -0.77
C MET A 334 -6.68 -16.74 0.63
N SER A 335 -5.80 -17.68 0.89
CA SER A 335 -5.51 -18.16 2.25
C SER A 335 -4.04 -17.91 2.50
N ASP A 336 -3.72 -17.18 3.56
CA ASP A 336 -2.35 -16.89 3.93
C ASP A 336 -2.08 -17.12 5.41
N LYS A 337 -0.87 -17.61 5.69
CA LYS A 337 -0.31 -17.75 7.03
C LYS A 337 1.04 -17.05 7.03
N TYR A 338 1.19 -16.03 7.85
CA TYR A 338 2.42 -15.27 7.92
C TYR A 338 2.68 -14.70 9.30
N ALA A 339 3.92 -14.41 9.58
CA ALA A 339 4.32 -13.65 10.75
C ALA A 339 5.44 -12.66 10.40
N ASP A 340 5.51 -11.65 11.19
CA ASP A 340 6.61 -10.70 11.23
C ASP A 340 6.66 -10.05 12.61
N PHE A 341 7.81 -9.53 13.01
CA PHE A 341 7.95 -8.85 14.26
C PHE A 341 8.70 -7.52 14.10
N PHE A 342 8.37 -6.55 14.92
CA PHE A 342 8.98 -5.21 14.93
C PHE A 342 9.88 -4.94 16.14
N LEU A 343 9.87 -5.85 17.13
CA LEU A 343 10.79 -5.80 18.27
C LEU A 343 11.56 -7.11 18.34
N TRP A 344 12.88 -7.04 18.25
CA TRP A 344 13.75 -8.18 18.45
C TRP A 344 14.06 -8.39 19.94
N ARG A 345 14.51 -9.60 20.29
CA ARG A 345 14.82 -10.01 21.66
C ARG A 345 15.92 -9.15 22.29
N SER A 346 16.99 -8.91 21.54
CA SER A 346 18.10 -8.08 21.96
C SER A 346 18.90 -7.60 20.74
N PRO A 347 19.81 -6.61 20.87
CA PRO A 347 20.68 -6.21 19.77
C PRO A 347 21.53 -7.34 19.21
N LYS A 348 21.87 -8.35 19.99
CA LYS A 348 22.61 -9.55 19.56
C LYS A 348 21.73 -10.62 18.96
N ASP A 349 20.43 -10.64 19.31
CA ASP A 349 19.46 -11.64 18.88
C ASP A 349 18.39 -11.00 17.97
N ALA A 350 18.85 -10.33 16.92
CA ALA A 350 18.00 -9.59 15.99
C ALA A 350 17.13 -10.50 15.10
N TYR A 351 17.42 -11.79 15.04
CA TYR A 351 16.62 -12.77 14.30
C TYR A 351 15.51 -13.41 15.11
N GLU A 352 15.46 -13.13 16.40
CA GLU A 352 14.45 -13.66 17.31
C GLU A 352 13.53 -12.52 17.77
N PRO A 353 12.20 -12.75 17.79
CA PRO A 353 11.28 -11.75 18.28
C PRO A 353 11.45 -11.56 19.78
N SER A 354 11.17 -10.34 20.25
CA SER A 354 10.87 -10.13 21.65
C SER A 354 9.64 -10.97 22.02
N PRO A 355 9.62 -11.63 23.18
CA PRO A 355 8.46 -12.37 23.63
C PRO A 355 7.17 -11.54 23.65
N ILE A 356 7.32 -10.22 23.77
CA ILE A 356 6.19 -9.28 23.81
C ILE A 356 5.70 -8.84 22.42
N ALA A 357 6.35 -9.22 21.33
CA ALA A 357 6.05 -8.73 19.98
C ALA A 357 5.93 -9.86 18.96
N ASN A 358 5.63 -11.06 19.38
CA ASN A 358 5.55 -12.24 18.54
C ASN A 358 4.10 -12.47 18.11
N MET A 359 3.80 -12.27 16.82
CA MET A 359 2.45 -12.45 16.29
C MET A 359 2.47 -13.20 14.95
N GLY A 360 1.73 -14.32 14.89
CA GLY A 360 1.39 -14.99 13.66
C GLY A 360 -0.05 -14.71 13.24
N ARG A 361 -0.33 -14.74 11.95
CA ARG A 361 -1.67 -14.57 11.39
C ARG A 361 -1.98 -15.70 10.41
N GLU A 362 -3.20 -16.19 10.48
CA GLU A 362 -3.81 -17.02 9.45
C GLU A 362 -5.07 -16.30 8.98
N ALA A 363 -5.18 -16.04 7.69
CA ALA A 363 -6.29 -15.30 7.15
C ALA A 363 -6.86 -15.95 5.89
N ASN A 364 -8.16 -15.81 5.73
CA ASN A 364 -8.86 -16.12 4.50
C ASN A 364 -9.49 -14.84 3.97
N THR A 365 -9.21 -14.53 2.71
CA THR A 365 -9.75 -13.37 2.01
C THR A 365 -10.50 -13.82 0.78
N PHE A 366 -11.68 -13.30 0.58
CA PHE A 366 -12.48 -13.52 -0.60
C PHE A 366 -13.06 -12.20 -1.08
N TYR A 367 -13.04 -11.96 -2.40
CA TYR A 367 -13.83 -10.90 -2.99
C TYR A 367 -14.38 -11.30 -4.35
N ILE A 368 -15.51 -10.69 -4.70
CA ILE A 368 -16.11 -10.73 -6.02
C ILE A 368 -16.47 -9.30 -6.43
N ASP A 369 -16.05 -8.94 -7.64
CA ASP A 369 -16.26 -7.61 -8.21
C ASP A 369 -17.07 -7.71 -9.48
N PRO A 370 -18.40 -7.66 -9.42
CA PRO A 370 -19.23 -7.56 -10.62
C PRO A 370 -19.09 -6.19 -11.25
N PHE A 371 -19.13 -6.13 -12.57
CA PHE A 371 -19.08 -4.87 -13.33
C PHE A 371 -19.99 -4.89 -14.55
N PHE A 372 -20.38 -3.70 -14.94
CA PHE A 372 -21.14 -3.44 -16.16
C PHE A 372 -20.58 -2.17 -16.83
N ASN A 373 -20.19 -2.28 -18.09
CA ASN A 373 -19.69 -1.17 -18.88
C ASN A 373 -20.57 -0.98 -20.13
N PHE A 374 -20.97 0.25 -20.35
CA PHE A 374 -21.72 0.68 -21.51
C PHE A 374 -20.97 1.85 -22.15
N THR A 375 -20.68 1.75 -23.44
CA THR A 375 -20.03 2.81 -24.20
C THR A 375 -20.80 3.06 -25.50
N ASN A 376 -21.07 4.33 -25.76
CA ASN A 376 -21.63 4.79 -27.04
C ASN A 376 -20.54 5.53 -27.81
N PRO A 377 -19.90 4.88 -28.81
CA PRO A 377 -18.85 5.51 -29.61
C PRO A 377 -19.34 6.69 -30.45
N SER A 378 -20.62 6.72 -30.81
CA SER A 378 -21.18 7.78 -31.70
C SER A 378 -21.19 9.16 -31.05
N ASN A 379 -21.28 9.21 -29.72
CA ASN A 379 -21.27 10.45 -28.95
C ASN A 379 -20.17 10.48 -27.85
N ASN A 380 -19.26 9.50 -27.87
CA ASN A 380 -18.17 9.38 -26.94
C ASN A 380 -18.61 9.44 -25.46
N THR A 381 -19.70 8.76 -25.12
CA THR A 381 -20.14 8.60 -23.72
C THR A 381 -19.88 7.21 -23.22
N SER A 382 -19.51 7.08 -21.97
CA SER A 382 -19.41 5.79 -21.29
C SER A 382 -19.96 5.84 -19.88
N HIS A 383 -20.56 4.71 -19.48
CA HIS A 383 -21.06 4.47 -18.13
C HIS A 383 -20.40 3.20 -17.62
N LYS A 384 -19.81 3.28 -16.43
CA LYS A 384 -19.15 2.13 -15.77
C LYS A 384 -19.75 1.98 -14.39
N ILE A 385 -20.21 0.78 -14.08
CA ILE A 385 -20.67 0.41 -12.75
C ILE A 385 -19.79 -0.73 -12.29
N LYS A 386 -19.21 -0.59 -11.11
CA LYS A 386 -18.46 -1.64 -10.42
C LYS A 386 -19.01 -1.81 -9.03
N ALA A 387 -19.05 -3.02 -8.54
CA ALA A 387 -19.38 -3.30 -7.16
C ALA A 387 -18.37 -4.28 -6.58
N ARG A 388 -18.25 -4.34 -5.28
CA ARG A 388 -17.44 -5.31 -4.56
C ARG A 388 -18.18 -5.86 -3.36
N PHE A 389 -18.14 -7.17 -3.23
CA PHE A 389 -18.30 -7.83 -1.96
C PHE A 389 -16.93 -8.36 -1.53
N TYR A 390 -16.49 -7.96 -0.34
CA TYR A 390 -15.22 -8.38 0.22
C TYR A 390 -15.45 -8.98 1.60
N TYR A 391 -14.76 -10.08 1.86
CA TYR A 391 -14.71 -10.72 3.16
C TYR A 391 -13.27 -11.04 3.53
N ARG A 392 -12.88 -10.76 4.77
CA ARG A 392 -11.64 -11.23 5.35
C ARG A 392 -11.88 -11.73 6.78
N GLY A 393 -11.45 -12.95 7.05
CA GLY A 393 -11.38 -13.53 8.38
C GLY A 393 -9.94 -13.72 8.79
N ASP A 394 -9.52 -13.07 9.88
CA ASP A 394 -8.17 -13.16 10.44
C ASP A 394 -8.20 -13.94 11.75
N ASN A 395 -7.41 -15.00 11.85
CA ASN A 395 -7.06 -15.65 13.10
C ASN A 395 -5.69 -15.12 13.52
N ILE A 396 -5.67 -14.33 14.57
CA ILE A 396 -4.42 -13.80 15.12
C ILE A 396 -4.01 -14.73 16.25
N ALA A 397 -2.96 -15.51 16.02
CA ALA A 397 -2.33 -16.32 17.06
C ALA A 397 -1.14 -15.54 17.64
N ASP A 398 -1.19 -15.24 18.92
CA ASP A 398 -0.01 -14.81 19.64
C ASP A 398 0.84 -16.06 19.93
N GLY A 399 1.86 -16.28 19.09
CA GLY A 399 2.56 -17.57 19.04
C GLY A 399 3.76 -17.72 19.96
N SER A 400 4.09 -16.69 20.78
CA SER A 400 5.43 -16.64 21.35
C SER A 400 5.65 -17.45 22.62
N ASN A 401 4.67 -17.55 23.48
CA ASN A 401 4.83 -18.24 24.74
C ASN A 401 3.69 -19.21 24.98
N LYS A 402 3.78 -20.35 24.31
CA LYS A 402 2.99 -21.51 24.70
C LYS A 402 3.37 -21.88 26.14
N GLY A 403 2.84 -21.06 27.07
CA GLY A 403 2.67 -21.53 28.41
C GLY A 403 3.90 -21.77 29.26
N LYS A 404 4.89 -20.88 29.27
CA LYS A 404 5.81 -20.90 30.42
C LYS A 404 5.02 -20.57 31.68
N SER A 405 5.12 -21.43 32.71
CA SER A 405 4.54 -21.14 34.01
C SER A 405 5.32 -20.00 34.67
N ILE A 406 4.67 -19.25 35.58
CA ILE A 406 5.38 -18.24 36.36
C ILE A 406 6.53 -18.85 37.15
N THR A 407 6.38 -20.06 37.64
CA THR A 407 7.40 -20.81 38.37
C THR A 407 8.65 -21.05 37.53
N GLU A 408 8.48 -21.38 36.24
CA GLU A 408 9.61 -21.56 35.34
C GLU A 408 10.30 -20.24 35.02
N ILE A 409 9.54 -19.19 34.78
CA ILE A 409 10.09 -17.84 34.53
C ILE A 409 10.86 -17.33 35.72
N LEU A 410 10.26 -17.38 36.91
CA LEU A 410 10.91 -16.90 38.14
C LEU A 410 12.11 -17.78 38.58
N GLY A 411 12.03 -19.09 38.29
CA GLY A 411 13.15 -20.00 38.51
C GLY A 411 14.36 -19.63 37.65
N ASN A 412 14.17 -19.32 36.40
CA ASN A 412 15.22 -18.84 35.51
C ASN A 412 15.82 -17.48 35.97
N MET A 413 15.01 -16.66 36.62
CA MET A 413 15.44 -15.39 37.20
C MET A 413 16.07 -15.52 38.59
N GLY A 414 16.19 -16.74 39.12
CA GLY A 414 16.74 -17.02 40.42
C GLY A 414 15.81 -16.72 41.61
N THR A 415 14.52 -16.63 41.35
CA THR A 415 13.50 -16.31 42.37
C THR A 415 12.28 -17.22 42.23
N ASP A 416 11.53 -17.43 43.27
CA ASP A 416 10.29 -18.20 43.25
C ASP A 416 9.04 -17.34 43.54
N VAL A 417 7.86 -17.92 43.30
CA VAL A 417 6.57 -17.25 43.54
C VAL A 417 6.38 -16.85 45.00
N ASN A 418 6.89 -17.67 45.96
CA ASN A 418 6.73 -17.42 47.39
C ASN A 418 7.49 -16.16 47.82
N ALA A 419 8.69 -15.93 47.27
CA ALA A 419 9.45 -14.73 47.52
C ALA A 419 8.70 -13.47 47.05
N ILE A 420 8.15 -13.51 45.87
CA ILE A 420 7.34 -12.39 45.31
C ILE A 420 6.07 -12.18 46.15
N THR A 421 5.37 -13.26 46.51
CA THR A 421 4.18 -13.17 47.35
C THR A 421 4.49 -12.55 48.69
N GLY A 422 5.63 -12.91 49.34
CA GLY A 422 6.10 -12.31 50.58
C GLY A 422 6.33 -10.80 50.48
N ILE A 423 6.94 -10.33 49.36
CA ILE A 423 7.14 -8.90 49.12
C ILE A 423 5.79 -8.18 49.00
N VAL A 424 4.85 -8.74 48.28
CA VAL A 424 3.51 -8.13 48.11
C VAL A 424 2.75 -8.09 49.43
N GLN A 425 2.84 -9.13 50.26
CA GLN A 425 2.24 -9.14 51.59
C GLN A 425 2.86 -8.08 52.51
N ASN A 426 4.18 -7.88 52.46
CA ASN A 426 4.84 -6.82 53.24
C ASN A 426 4.29 -5.45 52.86
N VAL A 427 4.17 -5.17 51.57
CA VAL A 427 3.59 -3.92 51.09
C VAL A 427 2.13 -3.76 51.56
N GLN A 428 1.34 -4.81 51.50
CA GLN A 428 -0.05 -4.79 51.98
C GLN A 428 -0.15 -4.56 53.51
N ASN A 429 0.84 -5.04 54.25
CA ASN A 429 0.94 -4.82 55.70
C ASN A 429 1.54 -3.44 56.07
N GLY A 430 1.82 -2.60 55.08
CA GLY A 430 2.37 -1.26 55.29
C GLY A 430 3.89 -1.17 55.37
N ASP A 431 4.61 -2.25 55.09
CA ASP A 431 6.06 -2.23 54.94
C ASP A 431 6.44 -1.91 53.49
N TYR A 432 6.77 -0.64 53.26
CA TYR A 432 7.17 -0.09 51.94
C TYR A 432 8.70 0.01 51.80
N SER A 433 9.46 -0.55 52.69
CA SER A 433 10.93 -0.38 52.74
C SER A 433 11.62 -0.77 51.43
N MET A 434 11.12 -1.82 50.74
CA MET A 434 11.64 -2.22 49.42
C MET A 434 11.33 -1.24 48.31
N LEU A 435 10.27 -0.42 48.45
CA LEU A 435 9.87 0.54 47.45
C LEU A 435 10.52 1.93 47.61
N TYR A 436 11.24 2.17 48.73
CA TYR A 436 11.91 3.45 49.00
C TYR A 436 12.84 3.89 47.87
N PRO A 437 13.64 3.00 47.22
CA PRO A 437 14.45 3.37 46.07
C PRO A 437 13.67 3.92 44.86
N LEU A 438 12.38 3.65 44.78
CA LEU A 438 11.48 4.17 43.77
C LEU A 438 10.71 5.39 44.25
N ILE A 439 10.21 5.37 45.46
CA ILE A 439 9.35 6.42 46.03
C ILE A 439 10.10 7.74 46.15
N GLN A 440 11.32 7.73 46.67
CA GLN A 440 12.10 8.94 46.91
C GLN A 440 12.46 9.69 45.60
N PRO A 441 13.02 9.02 44.57
CA PRO A 441 13.25 9.67 43.29
C PRO A 441 11.95 10.13 42.61
N ALA A 442 10.86 9.36 42.72
CA ALA A 442 9.57 9.72 42.16
C ALA A 442 9.02 11.03 42.74
N LEU A 443 9.11 11.19 44.09
CA LEU A 443 8.68 12.42 44.78
C LEU A 443 9.51 13.64 44.40
N GLN A 444 10.74 13.45 43.95
CA GLN A 444 11.69 14.49 43.56
C GLN A 444 11.69 14.74 42.06
N GLY A 445 10.96 13.94 41.28
CA GLY A 445 11.00 14.01 39.83
C GLY A 445 12.34 13.56 39.20
N ASP A 446 13.14 12.82 39.97
CA ASP A 446 14.44 12.30 39.53
C ASP A 446 14.26 11.00 38.73
N VAL A 447 14.20 11.11 37.41
CA VAL A 447 14.02 9.96 36.50
C VAL A 447 15.25 9.04 36.55
N ASN A 448 16.46 9.57 36.65
CA ASN A 448 17.65 8.74 36.69
C ASN A 448 17.70 7.95 38.00
N GLY A 449 17.34 8.60 39.11
CA GLY A 449 17.17 7.94 40.38
C GLY A 449 16.10 6.86 40.37
N LEU A 450 14.97 7.09 39.66
CA LEU A 450 13.92 6.09 39.46
C LEU A 450 14.42 4.87 38.67
N VAL A 451 15.12 5.10 37.56
CA VAL A 451 15.69 4.02 36.75
C VAL A 451 16.71 3.22 37.53
N ASN A 452 17.61 3.90 38.23
CA ASN A 452 18.64 3.25 39.07
C ASN A 452 18.01 2.50 40.23
N GLY A 453 17.02 3.07 40.90
CA GLY A 453 16.26 2.42 41.97
C GLY A 453 15.51 1.18 41.50
N ALA A 454 14.83 1.27 40.34
CA ALA A 454 14.15 0.13 39.74
C ALA A 454 15.11 -0.98 39.31
N THR A 455 16.22 -0.64 38.69
CA THR A 455 17.25 -1.59 38.29
C THR A 455 17.89 -2.26 39.49
N GLY A 456 18.20 -1.51 40.52
CA GLY A 456 18.77 -2.04 41.78
C GLY A 456 17.80 -2.96 42.53
N MET A 457 16.52 -2.59 42.61
CA MET A 457 15.47 -3.41 43.22
C MET A 457 15.23 -4.70 42.43
N LEU A 458 15.11 -4.60 41.11
CA LEU A 458 14.95 -5.78 40.25
C LEU A 458 16.16 -6.71 40.33
N GLY A 459 17.38 -6.18 40.40
CA GLY A 459 18.61 -6.97 40.60
C GLY A 459 18.69 -7.67 41.95
N GLN A 460 18.09 -7.11 43.02
CA GLN A 460 17.97 -7.77 44.31
C GLN A 460 16.92 -8.89 44.29
N ILE A 461 15.78 -8.66 43.65
CA ILE A 461 14.69 -9.63 43.58
C ILE A 461 15.05 -10.76 42.59
N PHE A 462 15.72 -10.43 41.52
CA PHE A 462 16.05 -11.34 40.43
C PHE A 462 17.55 -11.36 40.11
N PRO A 463 18.36 -11.93 40.98
CA PRO A 463 19.82 -11.78 40.92
C PRO A 463 20.49 -12.44 39.73
N THR A 464 19.84 -13.37 39.07
CA THR A 464 20.37 -14.10 37.90
C THR A 464 19.62 -13.78 36.60
N ALA A 465 18.67 -12.83 36.66
CA ALA A 465 17.82 -12.52 35.52
C ALA A 465 18.61 -11.85 34.37
N THR A 466 18.33 -12.32 33.19
CA THR A 466 18.77 -11.72 31.92
C THR A 466 17.70 -10.77 31.37
N THR A 467 18.05 -9.99 30.37
CA THR A 467 17.07 -9.15 29.64
C THR A 467 15.94 -9.98 29.05
N ALA A 468 16.24 -11.21 28.60
CA ALA A 468 15.25 -12.13 28.07
C ALA A 468 14.25 -12.62 29.15
N ASP A 469 14.74 -12.87 30.35
CA ASP A 469 13.89 -13.28 31.47
C ASP A 469 12.93 -12.17 31.89
N TYR A 470 13.38 -10.92 31.92
CA TYR A 470 12.50 -9.77 32.16
C TYR A 470 11.43 -9.64 31.08
N ALA A 471 11.78 -9.88 29.80
CA ALA A 471 10.82 -9.86 28.71
C ALA A 471 9.79 -11.00 28.85
N ASP A 472 10.21 -12.19 29.26
CA ASP A 472 9.31 -13.33 29.51
C ASP A 472 8.37 -13.03 30.69
N LEU A 473 8.89 -12.45 31.77
CA LEU A 473 8.08 -12.05 32.92
C LEU A 473 7.05 -10.98 32.54
N LEU A 474 7.48 -9.97 31.83
CA LEU A 474 6.60 -8.91 31.37
C LEU A 474 5.49 -9.46 30.47
N SER A 475 5.83 -10.30 29.51
CA SER A 475 4.87 -10.99 28.64
C SER A 475 3.85 -11.81 29.43
N TRP A 476 4.33 -12.57 30.42
CA TRP A 476 3.48 -13.38 31.30
C TRP A 476 2.48 -12.52 32.09
N VAL A 477 2.97 -11.44 32.70
CA VAL A 477 2.14 -10.48 33.46
C VAL A 477 1.05 -9.88 32.56
N MET A 478 1.42 -9.42 31.41
CA MET A 478 0.51 -8.69 30.52
C MET A 478 -0.55 -9.60 29.89
N LYS A 479 -0.22 -10.87 29.64
CA LYS A 479 -1.20 -11.85 29.15
C LYS A 479 -2.32 -12.12 30.14
N ARG A 480 -2.08 -11.91 31.40
CA ARG A 480 -3.06 -12.13 32.48
C ARG A 480 -3.80 -10.90 32.92
N GLY A 481 -3.41 -9.75 32.38
CA GLY A 481 -3.87 -8.43 32.82
C GLY A 481 -3.26 -8.05 34.17
N ILE A 482 -2.92 -6.79 34.34
CA ILE A 482 -2.43 -6.26 35.61
C ILE A 482 -3.65 -5.95 36.51
N PRO A 483 -3.65 -6.37 37.80
CA PRO A 483 -4.70 -6.01 38.72
C PRO A 483 -4.83 -4.50 38.84
N SER A 484 -6.05 -3.99 38.86
CA SER A 484 -6.34 -2.56 38.99
C SER A 484 -6.11 -2.02 40.41
N SER A 485 -5.95 -2.91 41.41
CA SER A 485 -5.68 -2.53 42.80
C SER A 485 -4.57 -3.37 43.37
N THR A 486 -3.85 -2.80 44.34
CA THR A 486 -2.80 -3.52 45.09
C THR A 486 -3.36 -4.66 45.92
N SER A 487 -4.62 -4.58 46.38
CA SER A 487 -5.30 -5.65 47.12
C SER A 487 -5.55 -6.92 46.30
N ASP A 488 -5.65 -6.78 44.97
CA ASP A 488 -5.91 -7.90 44.07
C ASP A 488 -4.63 -8.59 43.58
N LEU A 489 -3.46 -8.06 43.92
CA LEU A 489 -2.17 -8.58 43.45
C LEU A 489 -1.89 -10.00 43.96
N ILE A 490 -2.13 -10.28 45.24
CA ILE A 490 -1.88 -11.63 45.83
C ILE A 490 -2.89 -12.66 45.27
N PRO A 491 -4.21 -12.42 45.28
CA PRO A 491 -5.15 -13.32 44.64
C PRO A 491 -4.84 -13.53 43.15
N TRP A 492 -4.44 -12.50 42.44
CA TRP A 492 -4.07 -12.57 41.00
C TRP A 492 -2.85 -13.46 40.79
N LEU A 493 -1.76 -13.24 41.60
CA LEU A 493 -0.54 -14.04 41.53
C LEU A 493 -0.79 -15.50 41.89
N SER A 494 -1.57 -15.76 42.93
CA SER A 494 -1.89 -17.11 43.39
C SER A 494 -2.73 -17.89 42.35
N ASN A 495 -3.59 -17.23 41.64
CA ASN A 495 -4.41 -17.84 40.55
C ASN A 495 -3.70 -17.93 39.21
N ALA A 496 -2.51 -17.36 39.07
CA ALA A 496 -1.79 -17.26 37.80
C ALA A 496 -0.67 -18.33 37.65
N ILE A 497 -0.62 -19.34 38.51
CA ILE A 497 0.44 -20.36 38.52
C ILE A 497 0.43 -21.22 37.27
N GLU A 498 -0.76 -21.53 36.72
CA GLU A 498 -0.90 -22.40 35.58
C GLU A 498 -0.61 -21.63 34.24
N PRO A 499 0.04 -22.30 33.28
CA PRO A 499 0.22 -21.74 31.96
C PRO A 499 -1.14 -21.40 31.32
N LYS A 500 -1.25 -20.18 30.78
CA LYS A 500 -2.46 -19.78 30.07
C LYS A 500 -2.21 -19.84 28.57
N SER A 501 -3.06 -20.58 27.86
CA SER A 501 -3.05 -20.55 26.40
C SER A 501 -3.54 -19.19 25.92
N ASP A 502 -2.92 -18.67 24.84
CA ASP A 502 -3.35 -17.42 24.25
C ASP A 502 -4.72 -17.58 23.62
N PRO A 503 -5.64 -16.65 23.84
CA PRO A 503 -6.92 -16.67 23.16
C PRO A 503 -6.69 -16.44 21.66
N VAL A 504 -7.29 -17.30 20.82
CA VAL A 504 -7.35 -17.06 19.39
C VAL A 504 -8.33 -15.92 19.16
N SER A 505 -7.85 -14.82 18.64
CA SER A 505 -8.67 -13.68 18.22
C SER A 505 -9.13 -13.91 16.78
N ILE A 506 -10.44 -13.91 16.54
CA ILE A 506 -11.02 -14.02 15.20
C ILE A 506 -11.61 -12.66 14.82
N ASP A 507 -11.02 -12.02 13.84
CA ASP A 507 -11.50 -10.77 13.27
C ASP A 507 -12.19 -11.05 11.95
N LYS A 508 -13.38 -10.49 11.75
CA LYS A 508 -14.15 -10.62 10.50
C LYS A 508 -14.48 -9.23 9.96
N ASN A 509 -14.13 -9.01 8.71
CA ASN A 509 -14.39 -7.79 7.99
C ASN A 509 -15.20 -8.07 6.73
N TYR A 510 -16.27 -7.31 6.56
CA TYR A 510 -17.12 -7.33 5.37
C TYR A 510 -17.14 -5.93 4.78
N THR A 511 -16.95 -5.83 3.48
CA THR A 511 -17.05 -4.56 2.75
C THR A 511 -17.97 -4.75 1.55
N TYR A 512 -18.90 -3.83 1.42
CA TYR A 512 -19.80 -3.70 0.28
C TYR A 512 -19.51 -2.35 -0.36
N TYR A 513 -19.12 -2.35 -1.62
CA TYR A 513 -18.73 -1.15 -2.33
C TYR A 513 -19.43 -1.09 -3.69
N ILE A 514 -19.86 0.09 -4.08
CA ILE A 514 -20.37 0.38 -5.42
C ILE A 514 -19.77 1.68 -5.94
N ASP A 515 -19.40 1.67 -7.19
CA ASP A 515 -18.80 2.80 -7.90
C ASP A 515 -19.51 2.96 -9.25
N TYR A 516 -20.06 4.13 -9.47
CA TYR A 516 -20.59 4.53 -10.77
C TYR A 516 -19.73 5.65 -11.35
N GLN A 517 -19.36 5.53 -12.61
CA GLN A 517 -18.60 6.52 -13.33
C GLN A 517 -19.22 6.81 -14.69
N PHE A 518 -19.38 8.08 -14.97
CA PHE A 518 -19.76 8.63 -16.26
C PHE A 518 -18.57 9.35 -16.89
N ASN A 519 -18.29 9.11 -18.18
CA ASN A 519 -17.33 9.85 -18.97
C ASN A 519 -17.99 10.35 -20.23
N LYS A 520 -17.67 11.59 -20.61
CA LYS A 520 -18.07 12.20 -21.87
C LYS A 520 -16.86 12.94 -22.45
N LYS A 521 -16.58 12.66 -23.71
CA LYS A 521 -15.54 13.38 -24.48
C LYS A 521 -16.18 14.07 -25.68
N TRP A 522 -15.81 15.34 -25.87
CA TRP A 522 -16.23 16.15 -27.01
C TRP A 522 -15.09 16.33 -28.01
N ASP A 523 -15.43 16.66 -29.25
CA ASP A 523 -14.45 16.81 -30.34
C ASP A 523 -13.51 18.02 -30.12
N ASN A 524 -13.94 19.01 -29.33
CA ASN A 524 -13.13 20.17 -28.97
C ASN A 524 -12.07 19.90 -27.90
N GLY A 525 -11.85 18.63 -27.51
CA GLY A 525 -10.87 18.23 -26.49
C GLY A 525 -11.36 18.33 -25.05
N THR A 526 -12.63 18.70 -24.84
CA THR A 526 -13.24 18.66 -23.50
C THR A 526 -13.55 17.22 -23.10
N GLN A 527 -13.25 16.87 -21.85
CA GLN A 527 -13.66 15.61 -21.25
C GLN A 527 -14.20 15.84 -19.85
N ILE A 528 -15.30 15.20 -19.52
CA ILE A 528 -15.88 15.19 -18.18
C ILE A 528 -15.87 13.77 -17.64
N THR A 529 -15.42 13.65 -16.41
CA THR A 529 -15.54 12.44 -15.59
C THR A 529 -16.34 12.80 -14.36
N ALA A 530 -17.45 12.12 -14.12
CA ALA A 530 -18.29 12.32 -12.95
C ALA A 530 -18.70 10.97 -12.38
N GLY A 531 -18.92 10.90 -11.08
CA GLY A 531 -19.35 9.65 -10.50
C GLY A 531 -19.78 9.76 -9.06
N ALA A 532 -20.22 8.61 -8.55
CA ALA A 532 -20.66 8.42 -7.19
C ALA A 532 -20.11 7.10 -6.65
N THR A 533 -19.72 7.10 -5.38
CA THR A 533 -19.27 5.90 -4.68
C THR A 533 -20.03 5.75 -3.38
N TYR A 534 -20.27 4.51 -2.99
CA TYR A 534 -20.80 4.17 -1.68
C TYR A 534 -20.09 2.92 -1.15
N GLU A 535 -19.67 2.98 0.11
CA GLU A 535 -19.06 1.86 0.81
C GLU A 535 -19.74 1.66 2.16
N HIS A 536 -20.08 0.43 2.46
CA HIS A 536 -20.50 -0.01 3.78
C HIS A 536 -19.52 -1.08 4.26
N MET A 537 -18.93 -0.87 5.45
CA MET A 537 -18.01 -1.82 6.06
C MET A 537 -18.57 -2.24 7.42
N ARG A 538 -18.56 -3.54 7.65
CA ARG A 538 -18.85 -4.14 8.96
C ARG A 538 -17.62 -4.88 9.45
N SER A 539 -17.14 -4.52 10.62
CA SER A 539 -16.03 -5.16 11.30
C SER A 539 -16.47 -5.78 12.62
N THR A 540 -16.12 -7.01 12.85
CA THR A 540 -16.30 -7.71 14.14
C THR A 540 -14.91 -8.14 14.58
N SER A 541 -14.44 -7.60 15.70
CA SER A 541 -13.08 -7.84 16.17
C SER A 541 -13.01 -7.84 17.69
N VAL A 542 -12.25 -8.75 18.25
CA VAL A 542 -11.94 -8.74 19.69
C VAL A 542 -11.03 -7.55 20.04
N THR A 543 -10.22 -7.11 19.08
CA THR A 543 -9.23 -6.04 19.27
C THR A 543 -9.85 -4.65 19.20
N THR A 544 -10.73 -4.41 18.24
CA THR A 544 -11.31 -3.08 18.00
C THR A 544 -12.76 -2.95 18.45
N GLY A 545 -13.43 -4.06 18.74
CA GLY A 545 -14.88 -4.10 18.94
C GLY A 545 -15.62 -4.26 17.60
N ASN A 546 -16.93 -4.12 17.66
CA ASN A 546 -17.82 -4.23 16.52
C ASN A 546 -18.19 -2.84 16.02
N HIS A 547 -17.94 -2.58 14.73
CA HIS A 547 -18.18 -1.28 14.12
C HIS A 547 -18.79 -1.43 12.73
N ASP A 548 -19.72 -0.53 12.42
CA ASP A 548 -20.25 -0.31 11.09
C ASP A 548 -19.82 1.07 10.59
N SER A 549 -19.34 1.17 9.36
CA SER A 549 -19.01 2.46 8.76
C SER A 549 -19.68 2.62 7.40
N ASP A 550 -20.05 3.84 7.09
CA ASP A 550 -20.61 4.22 5.80
C ASP A 550 -19.80 5.37 5.21
N ASN A 551 -19.49 5.28 3.94
CA ASN A 551 -18.82 6.31 3.16
C ASN A 551 -19.56 6.50 1.84
N ALA A 552 -19.95 7.74 1.54
CA ALA A 552 -20.61 8.10 0.29
C ALA A 552 -19.93 9.32 -0.30
N ALA A 553 -19.70 9.34 -1.60
CA ALA A 553 -19.03 10.44 -2.26
C ALA A 553 -19.59 10.71 -3.66
N LEU A 554 -19.54 11.97 -4.04
CA LEU A 554 -19.72 12.45 -5.42
C LEU A 554 -18.43 13.09 -5.87
N PHE A 555 -18.02 12.83 -7.10
CA PHE A 555 -16.84 13.45 -7.68
C PHE A 555 -17.12 13.92 -9.11
N PHE A 556 -16.41 14.96 -9.49
CA PHE A 556 -16.47 15.56 -10.81
C PHE A 556 -15.07 16.03 -11.21
N GLN A 557 -14.69 15.77 -12.46
CA GLN A 557 -13.47 16.25 -13.05
C GLN A 557 -13.73 16.77 -14.46
N TYR A 558 -13.17 17.92 -14.74
CA TYR A 558 -13.12 18.55 -16.05
C TYR A 558 -11.69 18.51 -16.57
N ASP A 559 -11.51 17.99 -17.78
CA ASP A 559 -10.25 17.96 -18.49
C ASP A 559 -10.43 18.64 -19.84
N GLN A 560 -9.49 19.49 -20.20
CA GLN A 560 -9.51 20.21 -21.48
C GLN A 560 -8.12 20.24 -22.10
N ARG A 561 -8.07 19.97 -23.38
CA ARG A 561 -6.85 20.16 -24.16
C ARG A 561 -7.02 21.34 -25.09
N PHE A 562 -6.20 22.38 -24.89
CA PHE A 562 -6.18 23.58 -25.70
C PHE A 562 -5.02 23.52 -26.70
N PHE A 563 -5.28 23.93 -27.94
CA PHE A 563 -4.25 24.09 -28.99
C PHE A 563 -3.37 22.84 -29.17
N ASP A 564 -3.87 21.66 -28.88
CA ASP A 564 -3.15 20.38 -28.88
C ASP A 564 -1.87 20.35 -28.05
N ARG A 565 -1.63 21.35 -27.19
CA ARG A 565 -0.41 21.50 -26.40
C ARG A 565 -0.62 21.73 -24.92
N LEU A 566 -1.73 22.32 -24.50
CA LEU A 566 -2.01 22.61 -23.09
C LEU A 566 -3.13 21.71 -22.59
N SER A 567 -2.80 20.81 -21.69
CA SER A 567 -3.77 20.01 -20.95
C SER A 567 -4.04 20.68 -19.59
N VAL A 568 -5.32 20.91 -19.30
CA VAL A 568 -5.78 21.46 -18.02
C VAL A 568 -6.75 20.48 -17.40
N SER A 569 -6.60 20.25 -16.11
CA SER A 569 -7.48 19.38 -15.32
C SER A 569 -7.92 20.12 -14.07
N ALA A 570 -9.20 20.01 -13.74
CA ALA A 570 -9.76 20.54 -12.50
C ALA A 570 -10.81 19.57 -11.97
N GLY A 571 -10.79 19.29 -10.70
CA GLY A 571 -11.70 18.33 -10.10
C GLY A 571 -12.13 18.72 -8.70
N MET A 572 -13.27 18.19 -8.29
CA MET A 572 -13.81 18.33 -6.95
C MET A 572 -14.46 17.03 -6.48
N ARG A 573 -14.47 16.82 -5.18
CA ARG A 573 -15.14 15.70 -4.50
C ARG A 573 -15.84 16.20 -3.25
N ALA A 574 -17.05 15.72 -3.05
CA ALA A 574 -17.79 15.91 -1.82
C ALA A 574 -18.01 14.54 -1.18
N GLU A 575 -17.71 14.40 0.10
CA GLU A 575 -17.70 13.12 0.77
C GLU A 575 -18.33 13.16 2.16
N TYR A 576 -19.14 12.15 2.43
CA TYR A 576 -19.77 11.86 3.70
C TYR A 576 -19.16 10.59 4.30
N TYR A 577 -18.84 10.62 5.59
CA TYR A 577 -18.30 9.47 6.32
C TYR A 577 -18.87 9.42 7.73
N ARG A 578 -19.23 8.22 8.18
CA ARG A 578 -19.60 7.97 9.57
C ARG A 578 -19.10 6.59 10.02
N VAL A 579 -18.86 6.45 11.32
CA VAL A 579 -18.63 5.17 12.00
C VAL A 579 -19.68 5.03 13.09
N ASP A 580 -20.43 3.94 13.07
CA ASP A 580 -21.60 3.70 13.94
C ASP A 580 -22.58 4.90 13.89
N ASP A 581 -23.02 5.40 15.03
CA ASP A 581 -23.90 6.58 15.13
C ASP A 581 -23.13 7.91 15.18
N TYR A 582 -21.79 7.85 15.15
CA TYR A 582 -20.96 9.04 15.21
C TYR A 582 -20.91 9.69 13.83
N LEU A 583 -21.68 10.76 13.69
CA LEU A 583 -21.58 11.64 12.55
C LEU A 583 -20.34 12.51 12.72
N ARG A 584 -19.48 12.53 11.72
CA ARG A 584 -18.40 13.50 11.68
C ARG A 584 -18.98 14.90 11.84
N GLU A 585 -18.45 15.70 12.79
CA GLU A 585 -18.76 17.12 12.85
C GLU A 585 -18.34 17.80 11.55
N ALA A 586 -19.31 18.44 10.91
CA ALA A 586 -19.09 19.11 9.64
C ALA A 586 -18.45 20.48 9.88
N ASP A 587 -17.28 20.68 9.28
CA ASP A 587 -16.68 22.00 9.19
C ASP A 587 -17.28 22.84 8.06
N THR A 588 -18.04 22.20 7.17
CA THR A 588 -18.61 22.82 5.97
C THR A 588 -19.95 23.44 6.26
N LYS A 589 -20.12 24.71 5.92
CA LYS A 589 -21.41 25.40 5.96
C LYS A 589 -21.93 25.63 4.55
N ILE A 590 -23.13 25.14 4.27
CA ILE A 590 -23.86 25.44 3.02
C ILE A 590 -25.12 26.22 3.43
N PHE A 591 -25.26 27.44 2.90
CA PHE A 591 -26.35 28.35 3.25
C PHE A 591 -26.54 28.57 4.76
N GLY A 592 -25.44 28.57 5.52
CA GLY A 592 -25.44 28.73 6.97
C GLY A 592 -25.69 27.46 7.79
N ALA A 593 -26.10 26.36 7.18
CA ALA A 593 -26.26 25.06 7.85
C ALA A 593 -24.95 24.27 7.81
N LYS A 594 -24.55 23.68 8.94
CA LYS A 594 -23.44 22.73 9.01
C LYS A 594 -23.84 21.43 8.27
N VAL A 595 -23.05 21.02 7.29
CA VAL A 595 -23.30 19.81 6.48
C VAL A 595 -22.16 18.82 6.69
N PRO A 596 -22.44 17.53 6.96
CA PRO A 596 -21.42 16.50 7.19
C PRO A 596 -20.74 16.05 5.88
N VAL A 597 -20.43 16.99 5.00
CA VAL A 597 -19.81 16.77 3.70
C VAL A 597 -18.56 17.63 3.61
N LYS A 598 -17.43 17.00 3.27
CA LYS A 598 -16.17 17.70 3.06
C LYS A 598 -15.87 17.85 1.57
N PRO A 599 -15.86 19.08 1.01
CA PRO A 599 -15.36 19.31 -0.33
C PRO A 599 -13.84 19.34 -0.37
N ILE A 600 -13.26 18.76 -1.41
CA ILE A 600 -11.84 18.86 -1.75
C ILE A 600 -11.68 19.13 -3.24
N PHE A 601 -10.56 19.75 -3.60
CA PHE A 601 -10.28 20.22 -4.95
C PHE A 601 -8.92 19.75 -5.42
N ARG A 602 -8.78 19.63 -6.73
CA ARG A 602 -7.51 19.47 -7.44
C ARG A 602 -7.50 20.30 -8.71
N ALA A 603 -6.31 20.71 -9.12
CA ALA A 603 -6.09 21.34 -10.41
C ALA A 603 -4.70 20.96 -10.92
N GLY A 604 -4.57 20.88 -12.23
CA GLY A 604 -3.28 20.60 -12.85
C GLY A 604 -3.23 21.11 -14.27
N LEU A 605 -2.04 21.39 -14.72
CA LEU A 605 -1.76 21.73 -16.10
C LEU A 605 -0.50 21.02 -16.60
N ASN A 606 -0.49 20.76 -17.91
CA ASN A 606 0.67 20.23 -18.61
C ASN A 606 0.76 20.96 -19.95
N TYR A 607 1.88 21.64 -20.17
CA TYR A 607 2.14 22.34 -21.41
C TYR A 607 3.28 21.71 -22.18
N GLN A 608 3.01 21.33 -23.41
CA GLN A 608 3.98 20.81 -24.35
C GLN A 608 4.73 21.97 -25.02
N LEU A 609 5.95 22.27 -24.52
CA LEU A 609 6.83 23.30 -25.07
C LEU A 609 7.33 22.95 -26.47
N ALA A 610 7.72 21.68 -26.64
CA ALA A 610 8.21 21.09 -27.88
C ALA A 610 7.76 19.63 -27.96
N ASP A 611 8.04 18.94 -29.06
CA ASP A 611 7.57 17.55 -29.29
C ASP A 611 7.89 16.57 -28.15
N TYR A 612 8.98 16.80 -27.43
CA TYR A 612 9.45 15.94 -26.32
C TYR A 612 9.73 16.72 -25.03
N SER A 613 9.20 17.94 -24.92
CA SER A 613 9.43 18.81 -23.75
C SER A 613 8.11 19.24 -23.13
N PHE A 614 7.92 18.92 -21.88
CA PHE A 614 6.66 19.16 -21.15
C PHE A 614 6.95 19.85 -19.83
N ILE A 615 6.16 20.86 -19.49
CA ILE A 615 6.11 21.49 -18.18
C ILE A 615 4.75 21.19 -17.57
N ARG A 616 4.75 20.75 -16.31
CA ARG A 616 3.53 20.51 -15.55
C ARG A 616 3.53 21.24 -14.24
N ALA A 617 2.36 21.62 -13.80
CA ALA A 617 2.11 22.13 -12.46
C ALA A 617 0.83 21.52 -11.94
N SER A 618 0.80 21.15 -10.68
CA SER A 618 -0.38 20.57 -10.05
C SER A 618 -0.55 21.05 -8.61
N PHE A 619 -1.80 21.10 -8.19
CA PHE A 619 -2.22 21.32 -6.82
C PHE A 619 -3.34 20.33 -6.49
N GLY A 620 -3.28 19.74 -5.32
CA GLY A 620 -4.31 18.82 -4.87
C GLY A 620 -4.49 18.82 -3.36
N GLN A 621 -5.72 18.64 -2.94
CA GLN A 621 -6.09 18.39 -1.57
C GLN A 621 -6.35 16.90 -1.38
N GLY A 622 -6.03 16.40 -0.21
CA GLY A 622 -6.27 15.01 0.15
C GLY A 622 -6.69 14.89 1.61
N TYR A 623 -7.23 13.75 1.93
CA TYR A 623 -7.60 13.38 3.28
C TYR A 623 -7.44 11.88 3.48
N ARG A 624 -7.37 11.47 4.74
CA ARG A 624 -7.43 10.09 5.15
C ARG A 624 -8.24 9.98 6.43
N TYR A 625 -9.26 9.15 6.41
CA TYR A 625 -9.96 8.76 7.62
C TYR A 625 -9.08 7.81 8.44
N PRO A 626 -9.07 7.93 9.79
CA PRO A 626 -8.40 6.94 10.61
C PRO A 626 -9.02 5.57 10.37
N SER A 627 -8.17 4.54 10.33
CA SER A 627 -8.65 3.15 10.32
C SER A 627 -9.32 2.81 11.65
N LEU A 628 -10.13 1.77 11.67
CA LEU A 628 -10.76 1.31 12.92
C LEU A 628 -9.71 0.96 13.97
N THR A 629 -8.59 0.39 13.54
CA THR A 629 -7.47 0.04 14.42
C THR A 629 -6.83 1.28 15.03
N GLU A 630 -6.59 2.34 14.26
CA GLU A 630 -6.02 3.58 14.78
C GLU A 630 -6.91 4.24 15.85
N LYS A 631 -8.19 4.05 15.72
CA LYS A 631 -9.17 4.71 16.61
C LYS A 631 -9.58 3.85 17.81
N TYR A 632 -9.80 2.56 17.61
CA TYR A 632 -10.46 1.70 18.57
C TYR A 632 -9.61 0.53 19.07
N ALA A 633 -8.41 0.31 18.54
CA ALA A 633 -7.62 -0.84 18.95
C ALA A 633 -7.30 -0.82 20.44
N ARG A 634 -7.72 -1.88 21.10
CA ARG A 634 -7.33 -2.22 22.45
C ARG A 634 -6.77 -3.62 22.45
N LYS A 635 -5.48 -3.74 22.58
CA LYS A 635 -4.81 -5.04 22.58
C LYS A 635 -3.58 -5.02 23.46
N ASP A 636 -3.43 -6.06 24.24
CA ASP A 636 -2.17 -6.38 24.85
C ASP A 636 -1.34 -7.18 23.85
N ILE A 637 -0.36 -6.55 23.29
CA ILE A 637 0.63 -7.21 22.43
C ILE A 637 1.78 -7.63 23.33
N GLY A 638 1.60 -8.76 24.04
CA GLY A 638 2.65 -9.42 24.78
C GLY A 638 3.42 -8.52 25.76
N GLY A 639 2.74 -7.63 26.49
CA GLY A 639 3.40 -6.79 27.47
C GLY A 639 3.41 -5.30 27.18
N VAL A 640 3.05 -4.93 25.98
CA VAL A 640 2.86 -3.54 25.58
C VAL A 640 1.42 -3.40 25.13
N GLY A 641 0.63 -2.57 25.82
CA GLY A 641 -0.75 -2.30 25.46
C GLY A 641 -0.84 -1.43 24.21
N VAL A 642 -1.84 -1.67 23.37
CA VAL A 642 -2.34 -0.65 22.42
C VAL A 642 -3.60 -0.09 23.01
N PHE A 643 -3.66 1.23 23.18
CA PHE A 643 -4.77 1.92 23.81
C PHE A 643 -5.61 2.67 22.79
N PRO A 644 -6.94 2.58 22.84
CA PRO A 644 -7.80 3.30 21.91
C PRO A 644 -7.74 4.81 22.14
N ASN A 645 -7.96 5.56 21.07
CA ASN A 645 -8.12 7.01 21.12
C ASN A 645 -9.28 7.40 20.20
N ASN A 646 -10.47 7.55 20.76
CA ASN A 646 -11.66 7.91 20.00
C ASN A 646 -11.59 9.33 19.42
N ASP A 647 -10.69 10.17 19.92
CA ASP A 647 -10.52 11.57 19.49
C ASP A 647 -9.65 11.74 18.24
N VAL A 648 -9.10 10.65 17.72
CA VAL A 648 -8.29 10.71 16.48
C VAL A 648 -9.13 11.27 15.33
N GLN A 649 -8.66 12.39 14.78
CA GLN A 649 -9.28 13.12 13.68
C GLN A 649 -8.73 12.66 12.33
N PRO A 650 -9.49 12.83 11.24
CA PRO A 650 -8.96 12.59 9.90
C PRO A 650 -7.77 13.47 9.57
N GLU A 651 -6.79 12.89 8.90
CA GLU A 651 -5.67 13.64 8.34
C GLU A 651 -6.13 14.43 7.11
N LYS A 652 -5.52 15.60 6.92
CA LYS A 652 -5.72 16.46 5.75
C LYS A 652 -4.36 16.77 5.15
N GLY A 653 -4.32 16.95 3.85
CA GLY A 653 -3.09 17.32 3.17
C GLY A 653 -3.35 18.19 1.95
N VAL A 654 -2.38 19.04 1.66
CA VAL A 654 -2.28 19.78 0.40
C VAL A 654 -0.95 19.45 -0.24
N ASN A 655 -0.96 19.27 -1.54
CA ASN A 655 0.24 19.01 -2.33
C ASN A 655 0.32 19.99 -3.48
N ALA A 656 1.49 20.55 -3.72
CA ALA A 656 1.80 21.37 -4.88
C ALA A 656 3.06 20.83 -5.55
N GLU A 657 3.08 20.83 -6.86
CA GLU A 657 4.21 20.33 -7.66
C GLU A 657 4.43 21.20 -8.89
N LEU A 658 5.69 21.37 -9.24
CA LEU A 658 6.13 21.88 -10.53
C LEU A 658 7.16 20.90 -11.10
N GLY A 659 6.99 20.50 -12.35
CA GLY A 659 7.86 19.51 -12.99
C GLY A 659 8.11 19.78 -14.46
N ILE A 660 9.22 19.22 -14.93
CA ILE A 660 9.65 19.24 -16.32
C ILE A 660 9.98 17.83 -16.75
N LYS A 661 9.45 17.43 -17.90
CA LYS A 661 9.78 16.16 -18.54
C LYS A 661 10.39 16.46 -19.91
N GLN A 662 11.60 15.95 -20.14
CA GLN A 662 12.37 16.18 -21.36
C GLN A 662 12.79 14.86 -21.97
N GLY A 663 12.28 14.56 -23.16
CA GLY A 663 12.78 13.46 -23.97
C GLY A 663 14.13 13.78 -24.62
N TYR A 664 14.96 12.77 -24.80
CA TYR A 664 16.23 12.88 -25.51
C TYR A 664 16.49 11.69 -26.42
N LYS A 665 17.19 11.96 -27.51
CA LYS A 665 17.69 10.94 -28.43
C LYS A 665 19.08 11.32 -28.94
N LEU A 666 20.07 10.50 -28.59
CA LEU A 666 21.49 10.68 -28.96
C LEU A 666 21.99 9.38 -29.63
N GLY A 667 21.88 9.33 -30.96
CA GLY A 667 22.16 8.09 -31.70
C GLY A 667 21.24 6.95 -31.28
N ASN A 668 21.80 5.88 -30.74
CA ASN A 668 21.08 4.69 -30.25
C ASN A 668 20.59 4.83 -28.81
N LEU A 669 20.93 5.93 -28.12
CA LEU A 669 20.45 6.25 -26.78
C LEU A 669 19.18 7.06 -26.89
N GLN A 670 18.12 6.59 -26.25
CA GLN A 670 16.86 7.33 -26.15
C GLN A 670 16.23 7.18 -24.77
N GLY A 671 15.58 8.21 -24.32
CA GLY A 671 14.94 8.21 -23.00
C GLY A 671 14.32 9.58 -22.67
N PHE A 672 14.06 9.77 -21.40
CA PHE A 672 13.62 11.06 -20.91
C PHE A 672 14.14 11.33 -19.49
N PHE A 673 14.26 12.60 -19.16
CA PHE A 673 14.44 13.12 -17.81
C PHE A 673 13.10 13.57 -17.28
N ASP A 674 12.87 13.35 -16.00
CA ASP A 674 11.78 13.94 -15.23
C ASP A 674 12.37 14.61 -13.99
N VAL A 675 12.11 15.91 -13.85
CA VAL A 675 12.54 16.72 -12.71
C VAL A 675 11.32 17.37 -12.11
N ALA A 676 11.09 17.17 -10.83
CA ALA A 676 9.96 17.74 -10.11
C ALA A 676 10.40 18.32 -8.76
N GLY A 677 9.94 19.54 -8.46
CA GLY A 677 9.94 20.09 -7.13
C GLY A 677 8.54 19.96 -6.52
N PHE A 678 8.44 19.59 -5.26
CA PHE A 678 7.17 19.36 -4.60
C PHE A 678 7.14 19.87 -3.16
N TYR A 679 5.95 20.22 -2.73
CA TYR A 679 5.65 20.63 -1.37
C TYR A 679 4.37 19.97 -0.91
N THR A 680 4.41 19.30 0.24
CA THR A 680 3.25 18.68 0.87
C THR A 680 3.14 19.16 2.31
N GLN A 681 1.96 19.62 2.71
CA GLN A 681 1.65 19.98 4.09
C GLN A 681 0.53 19.07 4.60
N TYR A 682 0.74 18.50 5.78
CA TYR A 682 -0.23 17.70 6.51
C TYR A 682 -0.75 18.50 7.70
N THR A 683 -2.05 18.34 7.97
CA THR A 683 -2.72 18.84 9.16
C THR A 683 -3.39 17.66 9.86
N ASP A 684 -3.31 17.60 11.17
CA ASP A 684 -3.82 16.48 11.97
C ASP A 684 -3.21 15.12 11.57
N MET A 685 -1.91 15.10 11.23
CA MET A 685 -1.19 13.88 10.87
C MET A 685 -1.32 12.84 11.99
N ILE A 686 -1.75 11.62 11.66
CA ILE A 686 -1.86 10.54 12.63
C ILE A 686 -0.50 9.91 12.82
N GLU A 687 -0.01 9.95 14.03
CA GLU A 687 1.25 9.39 14.46
C GLU A 687 1.03 8.49 15.68
N PHE A 688 2.08 7.83 16.09
CA PHE A 688 2.09 6.84 17.14
C PHE A 688 2.95 7.35 18.30
N ARG A 689 2.41 7.30 19.51
CA ARG A 689 3.15 7.66 20.73
C ARG A 689 3.24 6.48 21.68
N PHE A 690 4.31 6.43 22.42
CA PHE A 690 4.57 5.43 23.44
C PHE A 690 4.62 6.10 24.80
N GLY A 691 4.04 5.47 25.81
CA GLY A 691 4.09 6.04 27.16
C GLY A 691 3.17 5.35 28.14
N PHE A 692 2.66 6.12 29.11
CA PHE A 692 1.80 5.68 30.18
C PHE A 692 0.38 6.18 29.97
N PHE A 693 -0.58 5.34 30.35
CA PHE A 693 -2.01 5.60 30.11
C PHE A 693 -2.82 5.29 31.36
N ASP A 694 -3.87 6.06 31.57
CA ASP A 694 -4.90 5.72 32.56
C ASP A 694 -5.58 4.40 32.14
N PRO A 695 -5.63 3.39 33.03
CA PRO A 695 -6.17 2.08 32.68
C PRO A 695 -7.69 2.07 32.43
N ASN A 696 -8.43 3.08 32.90
CA ASN A 696 -9.89 3.16 32.78
C ASN A 696 -10.32 4.09 31.65
N THR A 697 -9.68 5.25 31.54
CA THR A 697 -10.05 6.28 30.56
C THR A 697 -9.23 6.21 29.29
N PHE A 698 -8.09 5.48 29.29
CA PHE A 698 -7.11 5.38 28.24
C PHE A 698 -6.44 6.72 27.88
N ALA A 699 -6.61 7.72 28.74
CA ALA A 699 -5.97 9.00 28.57
C ALA A 699 -4.44 8.86 28.72
N TYR A 700 -3.73 9.52 27.84
CA TYR A 700 -2.29 9.57 27.92
C TYR A 700 -1.83 10.40 29.11
N ALA A 701 -0.93 9.85 29.94
CA ALA A 701 -0.37 10.56 31.06
C ALA A 701 0.76 11.49 30.61
N ASN A 702 0.50 12.79 30.58
CA ASN A 702 1.41 13.81 30.05
C ASN A 702 2.51 14.22 31.02
N SER A 703 2.49 13.75 32.26
CA SER A 703 3.44 14.18 33.28
C SER A 703 3.64 13.11 34.35
N THR A 704 4.76 13.19 35.04
CA THR A 704 5.03 12.37 36.24
C THR A 704 3.93 12.55 37.28
N LYS A 705 3.39 13.77 37.42
CA LYS A 705 2.29 14.04 38.35
C LYS A 705 1.02 13.25 38.03
N GLU A 706 0.69 13.12 36.73
CA GLU A 706 -0.48 12.34 36.29
C GLU A 706 -0.28 10.85 36.53
N ILE A 707 0.94 10.31 36.28
CA ILE A 707 1.26 8.93 36.61
C ILE A 707 1.13 8.67 38.12
N LEU A 708 1.68 9.55 38.94
CA LEU A 708 1.56 9.45 40.39
C LEU A 708 0.11 9.58 40.85
N GLY A 709 -0.72 10.38 40.18
CA GLY A 709 -2.13 10.48 40.43
C GLY A 709 -2.87 9.16 40.17
N ILE A 710 -2.53 8.42 39.11
CA ILE A 710 -3.08 7.08 38.82
C ILE A 710 -2.68 6.10 39.91
N LEU A 711 -1.41 6.09 40.29
CA LEU A 711 -0.90 5.23 41.39
C LEU A 711 -1.55 5.56 42.73
N ALA A 712 -1.79 6.85 43.04
CA ALA A 712 -2.45 7.29 44.27
C ALA A 712 -3.92 6.83 44.35
N GLN A 713 -4.54 6.52 43.24
CA GLN A 713 -5.87 5.91 43.19
C GLN A 713 -5.83 4.38 43.35
N GLY A 714 -4.68 3.81 43.63
CA GLY A 714 -4.49 2.36 43.72
C GLY A 714 -4.52 1.61 42.39
N GLN A 715 -4.30 2.34 41.27
CA GLN A 715 -4.31 1.78 39.93
C GLN A 715 -2.89 1.71 39.35
N MET A 716 -2.64 0.71 38.52
CA MET A 716 -1.40 0.61 37.78
C MET A 716 -1.57 1.29 36.41
N PRO A 717 -0.68 2.24 36.05
CA PRO A 717 -0.70 2.85 34.73
C PRO A 717 -0.48 1.78 33.65
N GLY A 718 -1.25 1.86 32.56
CA GLY A 718 -0.99 1.06 31.38
C GLY A 718 0.28 1.55 30.70
N ILE A 719 1.14 0.62 30.27
CA ILE A 719 2.33 0.93 29.48
C ILE A 719 2.05 0.51 28.05
N GLY A 720 2.26 1.39 27.09
CA GLY A 720 2.04 1.01 25.70
C GLY A 720 1.99 2.17 24.74
N ALA A 721 1.20 1.97 23.73
CA ALA A 721 1.15 2.80 22.55
C ALA A 721 -0.26 3.29 22.26
N GLN A 722 -0.35 4.43 21.59
CA GLN A 722 -1.62 5.03 21.18
C GLN A 722 -1.42 5.87 19.92
N PHE A 723 -2.38 5.81 19.02
CA PHE A 723 -2.44 6.73 17.88
C PHE A 723 -2.99 8.09 18.30
N TYR A 724 -2.44 9.15 17.75
CA TYR A 724 -2.85 10.52 18.04
C TYR A 724 -2.57 11.44 16.85
N ASN A 725 -3.16 12.62 16.82
CA ASN A 725 -2.90 13.61 15.78
C ASN A 725 -1.76 14.55 16.15
N VAL A 726 -0.80 14.71 15.26
CA VAL A 726 0.21 15.77 15.27
C VAL A 726 -0.38 16.97 14.52
N SER A 727 -0.23 18.18 15.06
CA SER A 727 -0.94 19.33 14.51
C SER A 727 -0.57 19.65 13.06
N LYS A 728 0.73 19.77 12.74
CA LYS A 728 1.20 20.07 11.37
C LYS A 728 2.52 19.38 11.06
N ALA A 729 2.61 18.86 9.84
CA ALA A 729 3.86 18.38 9.28
C ALA A 729 4.00 18.85 7.84
N ARG A 730 5.21 19.00 7.35
CA ARG A 730 5.48 19.35 5.95
C ARG A 730 6.63 18.53 5.39
N ILE A 731 6.51 18.19 4.13
CA ILE A 731 7.57 17.53 3.37
C ILE A 731 7.71 18.26 2.05
N TYR A 732 8.88 18.79 1.79
CA TYR A 732 9.21 19.40 0.50
C TYR A 732 10.51 18.84 -0.02
N GLY A 733 10.69 18.88 -1.32
CA GLY A 733 11.90 18.34 -1.92
C GLY A 733 11.91 18.39 -3.42
N ALA A 734 12.82 17.64 -3.97
CA ALA A 734 13.01 17.51 -5.39
C ALA A 734 13.27 16.05 -5.78
N GLU A 735 12.79 15.68 -6.93
CA GLU A 735 12.99 14.37 -7.54
C GLU A 735 13.55 14.55 -8.94
N VAL A 736 14.62 13.82 -9.25
CA VAL A 736 15.24 13.77 -10.57
C VAL A 736 15.34 12.33 -11.00
N SER A 737 14.76 11.98 -12.13
CA SER A 737 14.82 10.63 -12.66
C SER A 737 15.11 10.63 -14.14
N THR A 738 15.72 9.56 -14.63
CA THR A 738 15.90 9.29 -16.05
C THR A 738 15.60 7.84 -16.35
N THR A 739 14.80 7.65 -17.39
CA THR A 739 14.46 6.33 -17.92
C THR A 739 14.83 6.28 -19.38
N GLY A 740 15.48 5.21 -19.82
CA GLY A 740 15.88 5.10 -21.21
C GLY A 740 16.41 3.76 -21.61
N ALA A 741 16.84 3.70 -22.86
CA ALA A 741 17.43 2.51 -23.46
C ALA A 741 18.57 2.87 -24.40
N TYR A 742 19.55 1.99 -24.48
CA TYR A 742 20.63 2.04 -25.45
C TYR A 742 20.69 0.73 -26.23
N ASN A 743 20.54 0.81 -27.54
CA ASN A 743 20.64 -0.35 -28.43
C ASN A 743 22.07 -0.46 -28.97
N PHE A 744 22.86 -1.40 -28.46
CA PHE A 744 24.21 -1.67 -28.95
C PHE A 744 24.19 -2.24 -30.40
N ASN A 745 23.27 -3.15 -30.63
CA ASN A 745 22.98 -3.81 -31.88
C ASN A 745 21.55 -4.42 -31.81
N PRO A 746 21.04 -5.04 -32.89
CA PRO A 746 19.69 -5.63 -32.89
C PRO A 746 19.46 -6.71 -31.82
N ASP A 747 20.51 -7.38 -31.35
CA ASP A 747 20.43 -8.47 -30.38
C ASP A 747 20.77 -8.05 -28.95
N THR A 748 21.24 -6.81 -28.73
CA THR A 748 21.74 -6.36 -27.43
C THR A 748 21.17 -4.97 -27.08
N ARG A 749 20.44 -4.91 -26.01
CA ARG A 749 19.81 -3.69 -25.50
C ARG A 749 20.13 -3.51 -24.02
N LEU A 750 20.45 -2.30 -23.63
CA LEU A 750 20.53 -1.88 -22.23
C LEU A 750 19.34 -0.99 -21.93
N THR A 751 18.65 -1.25 -20.84
CA THR A 751 17.61 -0.37 -20.30
C THR A 751 18.02 0.11 -18.92
N TYR A 752 17.62 1.30 -18.56
CA TYR A 752 17.90 1.89 -17.24
C TYR A 752 16.74 2.74 -16.73
N ASN A 753 16.58 2.73 -15.43
CA ASN A 753 15.73 3.64 -14.67
C ASN A 753 16.53 4.07 -13.44
N LEU A 754 16.94 5.33 -13.40
CA LEU A 754 17.78 5.90 -12.35
C LEU A 754 17.08 7.10 -11.75
N GLY A 755 17.14 7.27 -10.44
CA GLY A 755 16.55 8.42 -9.79
C GLY A 755 17.23 8.81 -8.50
N TYR A 756 17.11 10.10 -8.20
CA TYR A 756 17.52 10.71 -6.96
C TYR A 756 16.35 11.51 -6.40
N VAL A 757 16.10 11.32 -5.11
CA VAL A 757 15.06 12.05 -4.38
C VAL A 757 15.68 12.71 -3.15
N PHE A 758 15.43 14.00 -3.01
CA PHE A 758 15.71 14.76 -1.80
C PHE A 758 14.39 15.16 -1.16
N ILE A 759 14.26 14.95 0.15
CA ILE A 759 13.15 15.43 0.95
C ILE A 759 13.63 16.12 2.22
N GLU A 760 12.91 17.14 2.64
CA GLU A 760 13.01 17.76 3.95
C GLU A 760 11.72 17.51 4.71
N PRO A 761 11.69 16.45 5.56
CA PRO A 761 10.48 16.06 6.31
C PRO A 761 10.49 16.74 7.68
N GLU A 762 9.63 17.71 7.89
CA GLU A 762 9.64 18.55 9.10
C GLU A 762 8.33 18.44 9.91
N ASP A 763 8.47 18.40 11.23
CA ASP A 763 7.40 18.79 12.16
C ASP A 763 7.31 20.32 12.17
N ALA A 764 6.24 20.86 11.59
CA ALA A 764 6.10 22.30 11.40
C ALA A 764 5.92 23.08 12.71
N ASP A 765 5.49 22.40 13.79
CA ASP A 765 5.24 23.02 15.11
C ASP A 765 6.37 22.72 16.11
N TYR A 766 7.48 22.18 15.68
CA TYR A 766 8.58 21.75 16.55
C TYR A 766 9.10 22.85 17.50
N LYS A 767 9.22 24.07 17.02
CA LYS A 767 9.67 25.21 17.85
C LYS A 767 8.67 25.54 18.95
N GLU A 768 7.39 25.63 18.60
CA GLU A 768 6.31 25.94 19.52
C GLU A 768 6.18 24.86 20.60
N LYS A 769 6.24 23.59 20.23
CA LYS A 769 6.25 22.47 21.17
C LYS A 769 7.42 22.56 22.14
N ASN A 770 8.63 22.92 21.66
CA ASN A 770 9.80 23.07 22.50
C ASN A 770 9.66 24.22 23.51
N GLU A 771 9.13 25.33 23.10
CA GLU A 771 8.90 26.50 23.95
C GLU A 771 7.88 26.19 25.05
N ILE A 772 6.80 25.49 24.72
CA ILE A 772 5.79 25.04 25.68
C ILE A 772 6.39 24.05 26.67
N GLU A 773 7.16 23.06 26.21
CA GLU A 773 7.74 22.04 27.07
C GLU A 773 8.83 22.57 28.00
N ALA A 774 9.59 23.54 27.56
CA ALA A 774 10.60 24.21 28.41
C ALA A 774 9.98 24.89 29.66
N GLN A 775 8.68 25.21 29.61
CA GLN A 775 7.96 25.82 30.73
C GLN A 775 7.59 24.80 31.82
N TYR A 776 7.54 23.50 31.52
CA TYR A 776 7.05 22.49 32.46
C TYR A 776 8.12 21.79 33.29
N ASN A 777 9.37 21.86 32.86
CA ASN A 777 10.52 21.21 33.55
C ASN A 777 10.24 19.75 33.99
N ASP A 778 9.43 19.03 33.22
CA ASP A 778 9.03 17.65 33.50
C ASP A 778 9.77 16.68 32.55
N PRO A 779 10.58 15.75 33.11
CA PRO A 779 11.33 14.78 32.31
C PRO A 779 10.48 13.89 31.41
N LEU A 780 9.23 13.61 31.78
CA LEU A 780 8.31 12.84 30.93
C LEU A 780 7.83 13.67 29.76
N ARG A 781 7.49 14.94 29.97
CA ARG A 781 7.14 15.85 28.89
C ARG A 781 8.29 16.10 27.93
N ALA A 782 9.49 16.20 28.43
CA ALA A 782 10.69 16.28 27.59
C ALA A 782 10.89 15.02 26.74
N LYS A 783 10.41 13.85 27.19
CA LYS A 783 10.42 12.58 26.44
C LYS A 783 9.21 12.38 25.53
N GLU A 784 8.16 13.14 25.69
CA GLU A 784 7.02 13.14 24.74
C GLU A 784 7.42 13.61 23.35
N LYS A 785 8.52 14.34 23.24
CA LYS A 785 9.13 14.60 21.95
C LYS A 785 9.52 13.26 21.36
N SER A 786 8.69 12.81 20.47
CA SER A 786 9.01 11.61 19.68
C SER A 786 10.32 11.83 18.90
N ASN A 787 10.82 13.05 18.82
CA ASN A 787 12.05 13.44 18.14
C ASN A 787 12.83 14.51 18.96
N ASP A 788 14.10 14.24 19.17
CA ASP A 788 15.06 15.27 19.60
C ASP A 788 15.44 16.23 18.46
N SER A 789 14.77 16.10 17.31
CA SER A 789 15.01 16.91 16.13
C SER A 789 13.68 17.33 15.46
N LYS A 790 13.76 18.40 14.67
CA LYS A 790 12.63 18.90 13.86
C LYS A 790 12.16 17.94 12.76
N TYR A 791 12.88 16.84 12.53
CA TYR A 791 12.61 15.93 11.44
C TYR A 791 11.62 14.82 11.84
N LEU A 792 10.71 14.52 10.94
CA LEU A 792 9.81 13.36 11.06
C LEU A 792 10.62 12.06 11.01
N LYS A 793 10.26 11.11 11.86
CA LYS A 793 10.95 9.81 11.98
C LYS A 793 10.79 8.92 10.75
N TYR A 794 11.72 7.97 10.60
CA TYR A 794 11.67 6.90 9.60
C TYR A 794 11.57 7.38 8.15
N ARG A 795 12.21 8.51 7.84
CA ARG A 795 12.27 9.07 6.49
C ARG A 795 13.71 9.37 6.10
N GLN A 796 14.05 8.99 4.89
CA GLN A 796 15.39 9.20 4.34
C GLN A 796 15.41 10.52 3.58
N LYS A 797 16.32 11.42 3.94
CA LYS A 797 16.43 12.73 3.27
C LYS A 797 16.98 12.63 1.86
N HIS A 798 17.86 11.70 1.62
CA HIS A 798 18.52 11.48 0.34
C HIS A 798 18.37 10.03 -0.05
N THR A 799 17.82 9.78 -1.23
CA THR A 799 17.64 8.43 -1.77
C THR A 799 18.10 8.39 -3.21
N VAL A 800 18.94 7.43 -3.51
CA VAL A 800 19.35 7.09 -4.88
C VAL A 800 18.89 5.69 -5.18
N LYS A 801 18.18 5.51 -6.28
CA LYS A 801 17.69 4.21 -6.73
C LYS A 801 17.96 4.05 -8.20
N GLY A 802 18.21 2.81 -8.62
CA GLY A 802 18.41 2.54 -10.01
C GLY A 802 18.29 1.06 -10.33
N VAL A 803 17.82 0.81 -11.54
CA VAL A 803 17.78 -0.51 -12.17
C VAL A 803 18.41 -0.38 -13.52
N VAL A 804 19.32 -1.29 -13.84
CA VAL A 804 19.98 -1.40 -15.14
C VAL A 804 19.88 -2.85 -15.60
N ASP A 805 19.32 -3.06 -16.79
CA ASP A 805 19.17 -4.37 -17.40
C ASP A 805 19.89 -4.42 -18.73
N VAL A 806 20.59 -5.51 -18.99
CA VAL A 806 21.17 -5.83 -20.28
C VAL A 806 20.48 -7.07 -20.85
N GLU A 807 19.84 -6.89 -21.97
CA GLU A 807 19.20 -7.96 -22.72
C GLU A 807 20.08 -8.34 -23.92
N TRP A 808 20.45 -9.59 -24.01
CA TRP A 808 21.18 -10.16 -25.13
C TRP A 808 20.45 -11.38 -25.67
N LYS A 809 19.80 -11.22 -26.84
CA LYS A 809 18.90 -12.23 -27.43
C LYS A 809 17.78 -12.63 -26.45
N ARG A 810 17.90 -13.81 -25.83
CA ARG A 810 16.95 -14.34 -24.84
C ARG A 810 17.48 -14.31 -23.39
N LEU A 811 18.72 -13.85 -23.23
CA LEU A 811 19.34 -13.73 -21.92
C LEU A 811 19.17 -12.31 -21.41
N ASN A 812 18.75 -12.19 -20.17
CA ASN A 812 18.67 -10.91 -19.48
C ASN A 812 19.53 -10.94 -18.21
N LEU A 813 20.30 -9.87 -17.99
CA LEU A 813 21.15 -9.66 -16.84
C LEU A 813 20.80 -8.28 -16.22
N GLY A 814 20.25 -8.30 -15.02
CA GLY A 814 19.88 -7.10 -14.28
C GLY A 814 20.60 -6.99 -12.94
#